data_a820a5e79697bac570724cb7f8a184a9
#
_entry.id   a820a5e79697bac570724cb7f8a184a9
#
_cell.length_a   1.000
_cell.length_b   1.000
_cell.length_c   1.000
_cell.angle_alpha   90.00
_cell.angle_beta   90.00
_cell.angle_gamma   90.00
#
_symmetry.space_group_name_H-M   'P 1'
#
loop_
_entity.id
_entity.type
_entity.pdbx_description
1 polymer ?
#
loop_
_entity_poly.entity_id
_entity_poly.type
_entity_poly.pdbx_seq_one_letter_code
_entity_poly.pdbx_strand_id
1 'polypeptide(L)'
;MEEIDEAELISAGKSGAVLDAGASGVKRAVQAAVLRNCCHELKDQVDPRGLRLSNAVITGCLDLTGMAVPFPLRFDGCEFDSAPVVEGAELFELSLTGCPCLPGLLGNGLRLRRDLDLSRSQVTGAHWTSASTSKRSAIWLCESEIGGRLLCIDATIDGQGDRSIQADRVRVGGAVRLLHRFRSVGEIRLIGARLGGSLDLTGAQIESSDGPAIDLEDATIEGSVFLTEDPGGRRPVIRGGFDMGSARISGRFLIRNATIEAHADVRAGRIYARSTAAGTALSAARASVGDEVMLAGRCEVTGRIDMTTADVSSVSIGGHCVLRAPGRTALELTNAEIRASFQLARGAAVEGTIRLAGAVIHGTLALQGTVSHPEHGSLVGGSAMTVDGDLYLDGLHTSGGRVNFRGATLGSFTASGARLENPGGYALRLSQTVVKGSVLLVDGFTSIGLVALNRSTIEGRLQFTGGSFTCPAAGPGNEHGHAIEAISTTVRGGMDLGWKTVSPSVDFTDATTTFLADDPATWPERFTIAGLNYERFEKPQGAQGMRIWDQAARCAWLSRQTEFESGPYEQAAMVFRQHGYVTESERILIARRKHARQVSGSSAKWPLRAIDAVYATIGYGYRPTRVLWLLAVLLVLVAASLILPAGQSTLRASDSSGDVYSTTGLMRAATRPAVPVPGTSGSSPRADSCGDGQVRCFSPVLYAIDTVVPLISLDQRSVWYPDPEAPGGQFMLWWLNLATLLGWVLSSIFVLSLARLSRSP
;
A
#
# COMPACT_ATOMS: atom_id res chain seq x y z
N MET A 1 -63.95 34.46 -21.91
CA MET A 1 -62.64 34.63 -22.57
C MET A 1 -62.99 34.83 -24.05
N GLU A 2 -62.46 35.82 -24.70
CA GLU A 2 -62.61 36.03 -26.11
C GLU A 2 -62.01 34.94 -26.92
N GLU A 3 -62.69 34.31 -27.87
CA GLU A 3 -62.15 33.24 -28.71
C GLU A 3 -61.49 33.88 -29.97
N ILE A 4 -60.40 33.25 -30.44
CA ILE A 4 -59.80 33.59 -31.70
C ILE A 4 -60.65 32.99 -32.83
N ASP A 5 -61.01 33.80 -33.81
CA ASP A 5 -61.76 33.33 -34.98
C ASP A 5 -60.93 32.30 -35.75
N GLU A 6 -61.56 31.20 -36.15
CA GLU A 6 -60.95 30.13 -36.96
C GLU A 6 -60.30 30.70 -38.24
N ALA A 7 -60.95 31.68 -38.89
CA ALA A 7 -60.42 32.34 -40.07
C ALA A 7 -59.15 33.14 -39.79
N GLU A 8 -58.99 33.77 -38.62
CA GLU A 8 -57.81 34.48 -38.19
C GLU A 8 -56.64 33.52 -38.02
N LEU A 9 -56.87 32.36 -37.35
CA LEU A 9 -55.85 31.35 -37.18
C LEU A 9 -55.39 30.73 -38.52
N ILE A 10 -56.31 30.40 -39.39
CA ILE A 10 -56.03 29.87 -40.73
C ILE A 10 -55.25 30.88 -41.57
N SER A 11 -55.63 32.17 -41.51
CA SER A 11 -54.90 33.24 -42.22
C SER A 11 -53.46 33.40 -41.72
N ALA A 12 -53.28 33.38 -40.39
CA ALA A 12 -51.95 33.39 -39.79
C ALA A 12 -51.11 32.17 -40.21
N GLY A 13 -51.71 30.97 -40.24
CA GLY A 13 -51.06 29.75 -40.73
C GLY A 13 -50.63 29.83 -42.17
N LYS A 14 -51.48 30.34 -43.06
CA LYS A 14 -51.16 30.52 -44.48
C LYS A 14 -50.08 31.57 -44.75
N SER A 15 -50.03 32.63 -43.95
CA SER A 15 -49.01 33.66 -44.05
C SER A 15 -47.72 33.38 -43.32
N GLY A 16 -47.72 32.39 -42.43
CA GLY A 16 -46.61 32.09 -41.49
C GLY A 16 -46.34 33.23 -40.52
N ALA A 17 -47.32 34.08 -40.26
CA ALA A 17 -47.23 35.16 -39.27
C ALA A 17 -47.35 34.63 -37.85
N VAL A 18 -46.84 35.37 -36.84
CA VAL A 18 -47.09 35.07 -35.44
C VAL A 18 -48.47 35.60 -35.06
N LEU A 19 -49.34 34.76 -34.58
CA LEU A 19 -50.61 35.14 -33.98
C LEU A 19 -50.44 35.41 -32.52
N ASP A 20 -50.39 36.70 -32.13
CA ASP A 20 -50.29 37.10 -30.72
C ASP A 20 -51.67 37.28 -30.10
N ALA A 21 -52.11 36.29 -29.34
CA ALA A 21 -53.43 36.31 -28.70
C ALA A 21 -53.48 37.19 -27.43
N GLY A 22 -52.38 37.74 -27.00
CA GLY A 22 -52.26 38.64 -25.84
C GLY A 22 -52.04 40.11 -26.16
N ALA A 23 -52.02 40.51 -27.43
CA ALA A 23 -51.75 41.85 -27.86
C ALA A 23 -52.64 42.94 -27.26
N SER A 24 -53.87 42.60 -26.84
CA SER A 24 -54.81 43.48 -26.13
C SER A 24 -54.66 43.53 -24.63
N GLY A 25 -53.68 42.81 -24.05
CA GLY A 25 -53.49 42.65 -22.59
C GLY A 25 -54.40 41.59 -21.93
N VAL A 26 -55.30 40.96 -22.68
CA VAL A 26 -56.13 39.83 -22.24
C VAL A 26 -55.84 38.65 -23.18
N LYS A 27 -55.51 37.48 -22.58
CA LYS A 27 -55.32 36.27 -23.40
C LYS A 27 -56.61 35.80 -24.02
N ARG A 28 -56.54 35.50 -25.33
CA ARG A 28 -57.68 34.96 -26.11
C ARG A 28 -57.56 33.42 -26.17
N ALA A 29 -58.71 32.76 -26.27
CA ALA A 29 -58.79 31.31 -26.34
C ALA A 29 -58.67 30.82 -27.80
N VAL A 30 -58.01 29.67 -27.97
CA VAL A 30 -57.97 28.93 -29.24
C VAL A 30 -58.41 27.51 -28.96
N GLN A 31 -59.39 27.04 -29.69
CA GLN A 31 -59.80 25.64 -29.57
C GLN A 31 -58.78 24.71 -30.16
N ALA A 32 -58.37 23.69 -29.42
CA ALA A 32 -57.40 22.68 -29.88
C ALA A 32 -57.89 21.95 -31.14
N ALA A 33 -59.21 21.80 -31.31
CA ALA A 33 -59.78 21.20 -32.50
C ALA A 33 -59.47 21.99 -33.78
N VAL A 34 -59.43 23.34 -33.73
CA VAL A 34 -59.07 24.20 -34.89
C VAL A 34 -57.59 24.05 -35.22
N LEU A 35 -56.71 24.01 -34.19
CA LEU A 35 -55.30 23.74 -34.40
C LEU A 35 -55.07 22.37 -35.05
N ARG A 36 -55.80 21.36 -34.61
CA ARG A 36 -55.72 20.01 -35.18
C ARG A 36 -56.18 20.03 -36.64
N ASN A 37 -57.24 20.75 -36.98
CA ASN A 37 -57.75 20.88 -38.35
C ASN A 37 -56.65 21.50 -39.26
N CYS A 38 -55.95 22.56 -38.81
CA CYS A 38 -54.85 23.13 -39.51
C CYS A 38 -53.68 22.13 -39.75
N CYS A 39 -53.45 21.21 -38.82
CA CYS A 39 -52.45 20.16 -38.94
C CYS A 39 -52.85 18.99 -39.82
N HIS A 40 -54.18 18.78 -40.05
CA HIS A 40 -54.73 17.65 -40.80
C HIS A 40 -55.19 18.05 -42.18
N GLU A 41 -56.32 18.76 -42.27
CA GLU A 41 -56.99 19.06 -43.52
C GLU A 41 -56.33 20.22 -44.28
N LEU A 42 -55.79 21.20 -43.54
CA LEU A 42 -55.18 22.41 -44.14
C LEU A 42 -53.65 22.37 -44.20
N LYS A 43 -53.04 21.22 -43.88
CA LYS A 43 -51.57 21.10 -43.77
C LYS A 43 -50.80 21.60 -45.00
N ASP A 44 -51.32 21.36 -46.21
CA ASP A 44 -50.65 21.73 -47.46
C ASP A 44 -50.80 23.23 -47.77
N GLN A 45 -51.61 23.97 -47.04
CA GLN A 45 -51.86 25.39 -47.14
C GLN A 45 -51.09 26.22 -46.12
N VAL A 46 -50.47 25.56 -45.12
CA VAL A 46 -49.68 26.23 -44.07
C VAL A 46 -48.30 26.60 -44.62
N ASP A 47 -47.89 27.83 -44.34
CA ASP A 47 -46.55 28.34 -44.71
C ASP A 47 -45.46 27.45 -44.12
N PRO A 48 -44.36 27.21 -44.77
CA PRO A 48 -43.23 26.42 -44.24
C PRO A 48 -42.67 26.94 -42.91
N ARG A 49 -42.93 28.20 -42.50
CA ARG A 49 -42.61 28.75 -41.19
C ARG A 49 -43.49 28.19 -40.08
N GLY A 50 -44.57 27.52 -40.42
CA GLY A 50 -45.45 26.80 -39.53
C GLY A 50 -46.49 27.61 -38.75
N LEU A 51 -47.15 26.94 -37.83
CA LEU A 51 -48.12 27.58 -36.93
C LEU A 51 -47.37 28.20 -35.74
N ARG A 52 -47.58 29.51 -35.54
CA ARG A 52 -46.84 30.29 -34.54
C ARG A 52 -47.84 31.09 -33.71
N LEU A 53 -48.11 30.59 -32.49
CA LEU A 53 -49.02 31.22 -31.52
C LEU A 53 -48.21 31.78 -30.35
N SER A 54 -48.63 32.98 -29.90
CA SER A 54 -48.10 33.58 -28.68
C SER A 54 -49.24 33.99 -27.76
N ASN A 55 -49.03 33.80 -26.45
CA ASN A 55 -49.90 34.26 -25.36
C ASN A 55 -51.38 33.79 -25.50
N ALA A 56 -51.64 32.64 -26.10
CA ALA A 56 -52.96 32.05 -26.26
C ALA A 56 -53.32 31.10 -25.12
N VAL A 57 -54.60 30.93 -24.86
CA VAL A 57 -55.11 29.83 -24.02
C VAL A 57 -55.66 28.75 -24.94
N ILE A 58 -55.03 27.58 -24.94
CA ILE A 58 -55.46 26.44 -25.75
C ILE A 58 -56.51 25.64 -24.97
N THR A 59 -57.75 25.69 -25.43
CA THR A 59 -58.86 25.01 -24.79
C THR A 59 -59.14 23.64 -25.43
N GLY A 60 -59.35 22.64 -24.61
CA GLY A 60 -59.50 21.24 -25.02
C GLY A 60 -58.16 20.56 -25.25
N CYS A 61 -58.18 19.27 -25.59
CA CYS A 61 -57.00 18.48 -25.83
C CYS A 61 -56.48 18.63 -27.26
N LEU A 62 -55.23 19.11 -27.40
CA LEU A 62 -54.55 19.09 -28.69
C LEU A 62 -54.04 17.66 -28.97
N ASP A 63 -54.85 16.87 -29.62
CA ASP A 63 -54.53 15.49 -29.99
C ASP A 63 -54.07 15.40 -31.45
N LEU A 64 -52.78 15.15 -31.61
CA LEU A 64 -52.11 14.94 -32.89
C LEU A 64 -51.66 13.47 -33.08
N THR A 65 -52.24 12.53 -32.34
CA THR A 65 -51.85 11.10 -32.34
C THR A 65 -51.77 10.57 -33.78
N GLY A 66 -50.62 10.01 -34.15
CA GLY A 66 -50.35 9.38 -35.43
C GLY A 66 -50.33 10.34 -36.65
N MET A 67 -50.41 11.65 -36.43
CA MET A 67 -50.46 12.65 -37.52
C MET A 67 -49.07 12.98 -38.06
N ALA A 68 -49.01 13.28 -39.35
CA ALA A 68 -47.78 13.80 -40.00
C ALA A 68 -47.96 15.31 -40.27
N VAL A 69 -47.17 16.15 -39.59
CA VAL A 69 -47.19 17.61 -39.71
C VAL A 69 -45.84 18.11 -40.27
N PRO A 70 -45.79 18.56 -41.52
CA PRO A 70 -44.54 18.85 -42.21
C PRO A 70 -43.96 20.24 -41.91
N PHE A 71 -44.51 21.00 -40.99
CA PHE A 71 -44.12 22.34 -40.61
C PHE A 71 -43.91 22.50 -39.12
N PRO A 72 -43.22 23.53 -38.62
CA PRO A 72 -43.01 23.77 -37.20
C PRO A 72 -44.32 24.14 -36.48
N LEU A 73 -44.49 23.62 -35.27
CA LEU A 73 -45.50 24.00 -34.29
C LEU A 73 -44.84 24.77 -33.15
N ARG A 74 -45.15 26.07 -33.00
CA ARG A 74 -44.54 26.93 -31.99
C ARG A 74 -45.57 27.66 -31.16
N PHE A 75 -45.55 27.38 -29.86
CA PHE A 75 -46.40 27.97 -28.85
C PHE A 75 -45.51 28.72 -27.83
N ASP A 76 -45.57 30.05 -27.80
CA ASP A 76 -44.78 30.88 -26.88
C ASP A 76 -45.68 31.59 -25.88
N GLY A 77 -45.43 31.38 -24.58
CA GLY A 77 -46.27 31.98 -23.53
C GLY A 77 -47.71 31.47 -23.50
N CYS A 78 -48.04 30.36 -24.19
CA CYS A 78 -49.35 29.78 -24.24
C CYS A 78 -49.71 28.97 -22.97
N GLU A 79 -51.01 28.95 -22.63
CA GLU A 79 -51.56 28.11 -21.54
C GLU A 79 -52.32 26.96 -22.17
N PHE A 80 -52.21 25.78 -21.59
CA PHE A 80 -52.97 24.61 -22.03
C PHE A 80 -53.88 24.13 -20.85
N ASP A 81 -55.14 23.95 -21.13
CA ASP A 81 -56.05 23.36 -20.15
C ASP A 81 -55.98 21.82 -20.10
N SER A 82 -55.47 21.20 -21.14
CA SER A 82 -55.21 19.77 -21.22
C SER A 82 -53.83 19.49 -21.79
N ALA A 83 -53.19 18.37 -21.35
CA ALA A 83 -51.87 17.96 -21.89
C ALA A 83 -51.96 17.67 -23.39
N PRO A 84 -51.09 18.26 -24.24
CA PRO A 84 -50.99 17.88 -25.63
C PRO A 84 -50.63 16.40 -25.80
N VAL A 85 -51.29 15.73 -26.74
CA VAL A 85 -51.07 14.32 -27.08
C VAL A 85 -50.48 14.27 -28.48
N VAL A 86 -49.25 13.78 -28.60
CA VAL A 86 -48.48 13.68 -29.85
C VAL A 86 -47.90 12.25 -30.03
N GLU A 87 -48.63 11.27 -29.53
CA GLU A 87 -48.24 9.85 -29.55
C GLU A 87 -48.11 9.32 -30.98
N GLY A 88 -46.97 8.78 -31.34
CA GLY A 88 -46.69 8.28 -32.69
C GLY A 88 -46.75 9.33 -33.80
N ALA A 89 -46.84 10.63 -33.47
CA ALA A 89 -46.87 11.71 -34.47
C ALA A 89 -45.54 11.90 -35.15
N GLU A 90 -45.55 12.33 -36.41
CA GLU A 90 -44.36 12.74 -37.17
C GLU A 90 -44.42 14.26 -37.37
N LEU A 91 -43.66 15.01 -36.56
CA LEU A 91 -43.68 16.47 -36.58
C LEU A 91 -42.35 17.00 -37.09
N PHE A 92 -42.37 18.18 -37.73
CA PHE A 92 -41.14 18.82 -38.15
C PHE A 92 -40.35 19.40 -36.94
N GLU A 93 -41.04 20.15 -36.05
CA GLU A 93 -40.50 20.77 -34.85
C GLU A 93 -41.68 21.00 -33.88
N LEU A 94 -41.43 20.85 -32.59
CA LEU A 94 -42.38 21.19 -31.53
C LEU A 94 -41.74 22.11 -30.53
N SER A 95 -42.27 23.33 -30.39
CA SER A 95 -41.81 24.31 -29.42
C SER A 95 -42.98 24.74 -28.53
N LEU A 96 -42.83 24.51 -27.24
CA LEU A 96 -43.76 24.88 -26.17
C LEU A 96 -42.96 25.74 -25.19
N THR A 97 -42.59 26.97 -25.60
CA THR A 97 -41.71 27.86 -24.87
C THR A 97 -42.44 28.86 -23.99
N GLY A 98 -41.93 29.14 -22.79
CA GLY A 98 -42.50 30.16 -21.91
C GLY A 98 -43.95 29.88 -21.49
N CYS A 99 -44.46 28.66 -21.63
CA CYS A 99 -45.81 28.27 -21.31
C CYS A 99 -45.96 28.19 -19.75
N PRO A 100 -46.77 29.10 -19.15
CA PRO A 100 -46.88 29.18 -17.69
C PRO A 100 -47.73 28.06 -17.09
N CYS A 101 -48.54 27.41 -17.90
CA CYS A 101 -49.37 26.28 -17.50
C CYS A 101 -49.40 25.25 -18.64
N LEU A 102 -48.63 24.16 -18.44
CA LEU A 102 -48.66 23.00 -19.32
C LEU A 102 -48.92 21.78 -18.47
N PRO A 103 -50.14 21.16 -18.54
CA PRO A 103 -50.45 20.02 -17.67
C PRO A 103 -49.56 18.81 -17.88
N GLY A 104 -48.94 18.66 -19.03
CA GLY A 104 -48.03 17.58 -19.38
C GLY A 104 -47.77 17.52 -20.88
N LEU A 105 -47.02 16.48 -21.32
CA LEU A 105 -46.83 16.16 -22.72
C LEU A 105 -46.82 14.63 -22.92
N LEU A 106 -47.75 14.12 -23.74
CA LEU A 106 -47.87 12.69 -24.04
C LEU A 106 -47.35 12.44 -25.48
N GLY A 107 -46.13 11.97 -25.58
CA GLY A 107 -45.46 11.85 -26.86
C GLY A 107 -44.68 10.52 -27.05
N ASN A 108 -45.19 9.40 -26.53
CA ASN A 108 -44.58 8.11 -26.80
C ASN A 108 -44.52 7.81 -28.30
N GLY A 109 -43.36 7.35 -28.80
CA GLY A 109 -43.17 7.07 -30.19
C GLY A 109 -43.16 8.32 -31.10
N LEU A 110 -43.14 9.56 -30.56
CA LEU A 110 -43.07 10.80 -31.29
C LEU A 110 -41.81 10.84 -32.15
N ARG A 111 -41.95 11.30 -33.42
CA ARG A 111 -40.83 11.56 -34.35
C ARG A 111 -40.74 13.03 -34.68
N LEU A 112 -39.66 13.67 -34.28
CA LEU A 112 -39.35 15.06 -34.65
C LEU A 112 -38.15 15.10 -35.58
N ARG A 113 -38.30 15.88 -36.69
CA ARG A 113 -37.16 16.11 -37.59
C ARG A 113 -36.14 17.09 -36.98
N ARG A 114 -36.57 18.00 -36.12
CA ARG A 114 -35.78 19.02 -35.46
C ARG A 114 -35.90 18.95 -33.94
N ASP A 115 -35.95 20.09 -33.28
CA ASP A 115 -35.87 20.25 -31.86
C ASP A 115 -37.26 20.00 -31.17
N LEU A 116 -37.20 19.48 -29.96
CA LEU A 116 -38.25 19.60 -28.95
C LEU A 116 -37.83 20.66 -27.94
N ASP A 117 -38.55 21.80 -27.91
CA ASP A 117 -38.18 22.91 -27.02
C ASP A 117 -39.29 23.18 -26.00
N LEU A 118 -38.98 23.01 -24.72
CA LEU A 118 -39.82 23.25 -23.56
C LEU A 118 -39.26 24.37 -22.67
N SER A 119 -38.36 25.20 -23.23
CA SER A 119 -37.63 26.19 -22.44
C SER A 119 -38.59 27.23 -21.83
N ARG A 120 -38.28 27.63 -20.56
CA ARG A 120 -39.04 28.61 -19.77
C ARG A 120 -40.50 28.19 -19.45
N SER A 121 -40.85 26.93 -19.65
CA SER A 121 -42.22 26.45 -19.44
C SER A 121 -42.34 25.79 -18.06
N GLN A 122 -43.60 25.83 -17.54
CA GLN A 122 -43.98 25.17 -16.29
C GLN A 122 -44.86 23.99 -16.62
N VAL A 123 -44.33 22.76 -16.45
CA VAL A 123 -45.05 21.50 -16.65
C VAL A 123 -45.51 20.99 -15.29
N THR A 124 -46.82 20.90 -15.07
CA THR A 124 -47.40 20.68 -13.72
C THR A 124 -47.71 19.22 -13.42
N GLY A 125 -47.69 18.33 -14.42
CA GLY A 125 -48.08 16.93 -14.23
C GLY A 125 -49.58 16.72 -13.85
N ALA A 126 -50.40 17.75 -13.93
CA ALA A 126 -51.80 17.77 -13.42
C ALA A 126 -52.79 16.98 -14.27
N HIS A 127 -52.40 16.38 -15.38
CA HIS A 127 -53.30 15.69 -16.31
C HIS A 127 -53.74 14.29 -15.87
N TRP A 128 -53.17 13.77 -14.77
CA TRP A 128 -53.44 12.42 -14.28
C TRP A 128 -54.64 12.40 -13.31
N THR A 129 -55.81 11.95 -13.77
CA THR A 129 -57.00 11.87 -12.94
C THR A 129 -57.41 10.46 -12.50
N SER A 130 -56.73 9.39 -12.96
CA SER A 130 -57.16 8.02 -12.68
C SER A 130 -56.21 7.22 -11.80
N ALA A 131 -56.80 6.26 -11.06
CA ALA A 131 -56.16 5.37 -10.11
C ALA A 131 -55.30 4.27 -10.78
N SER A 132 -54.47 4.62 -11.75
CA SER A 132 -53.53 3.65 -12.33
C SER A 132 -52.42 3.28 -11.32
N THR A 133 -52.11 2.00 -11.19
CA THR A 133 -51.05 1.47 -10.33
C THR A 133 -49.65 1.65 -10.95
N SER A 134 -49.54 2.17 -12.18
CA SER A 134 -48.26 2.46 -12.85
C SER A 134 -47.74 3.84 -12.45
N LYS A 135 -46.40 4.01 -12.36
CA LYS A 135 -45.77 5.31 -12.14
C LYS A 135 -46.22 6.32 -13.21
N ARG A 136 -46.55 7.53 -12.77
CA ARG A 136 -46.99 8.64 -13.62
C ARG A 136 -45.80 9.45 -14.09
N SER A 137 -45.92 10.17 -15.18
CA SER A 137 -44.92 11.09 -15.66
C SER A 137 -45.52 12.37 -16.20
N ALA A 138 -44.92 13.52 -15.92
CA ALA A 138 -45.37 14.78 -16.49
C ALA A 138 -45.07 14.86 -18.00
N ILE A 139 -43.98 14.33 -18.44
CA ILE A 139 -43.58 14.25 -19.85
C ILE A 139 -43.27 12.80 -20.20
N TRP A 140 -43.92 12.29 -21.28
CA TRP A 140 -43.75 10.93 -21.78
C TRP A 140 -43.17 10.98 -23.18
N LEU A 141 -41.95 10.39 -23.37
CA LEU A 141 -41.24 10.36 -24.64
C LEU A 141 -40.57 8.99 -24.88
N CYS A 142 -41.20 7.91 -24.34
CA CYS A 142 -40.66 6.57 -24.54
C CYS A 142 -40.62 6.23 -26.03
N GLU A 143 -39.51 5.64 -26.47
CA GLU A 143 -39.28 5.19 -27.86
C GLU A 143 -39.41 6.32 -28.90
N SER A 144 -39.31 7.59 -28.47
CA SER A 144 -39.40 8.75 -29.37
C SER A 144 -38.09 9.01 -30.08
N GLU A 145 -38.15 9.69 -31.25
CA GLU A 145 -37.03 10.08 -32.03
C GLU A 145 -37.04 11.60 -32.26
N ILE A 146 -36.06 12.32 -31.75
CA ILE A 146 -35.86 13.76 -31.88
C ILE A 146 -34.62 13.98 -32.72
N GLY A 147 -34.77 14.34 -33.98
CA GLY A 147 -33.65 14.51 -34.91
C GLY A 147 -32.71 15.66 -34.52
N GLY A 148 -33.23 16.69 -33.85
CA GLY A 148 -32.46 17.81 -33.31
C GLY A 148 -32.15 17.65 -31.81
N ARG A 149 -32.45 18.67 -31.02
CA ARG A 149 -32.15 18.80 -29.60
C ARG A 149 -33.39 18.67 -28.74
N LEU A 150 -33.21 18.22 -27.49
CA LEU A 150 -34.21 18.36 -26.44
C LEU A 150 -33.78 19.52 -25.51
N LEU A 151 -34.59 20.58 -25.49
CA LEU A 151 -34.29 21.81 -24.75
C LEU A 151 -35.31 22.03 -23.61
N CYS A 152 -34.83 22.18 -22.37
CA CYS A 152 -35.62 22.55 -21.20
C CYS A 152 -34.85 23.66 -20.41
N ILE A 153 -34.44 24.73 -21.12
CA ILE A 153 -33.67 25.81 -20.49
C ILE A 153 -34.60 26.66 -19.63
N ASP A 154 -34.28 26.89 -18.36
CA ASP A 154 -35.09 27.62 -17.39
C ASP A 154 -36.49 27.02 -17.18
N ALA A 155 -36.72 25.76 -17.53
CA ALA A 155 -38.01 25.10 -17.38
C ALA A 155 -38.21 24.53 -15.97
N THR A 156 -39.46 24.43 -15.55
CA THR A 156 -39.83 23.71 -14.31
C THR A 156 -40.78 22.56 -14.68
N ILE A 157 -40.42 21.34 -14.24
CA ILE A 157 -41.19 20.13 -14.51
C ILE A 157 -41.49 19.45 -13.17
N ASP A 158 -42.77 19.35 -12.84
CA ASP A 158 -43.24 18.70 -11.63
C ASP A 158 -43.95 17.38 -11.95
N GLY A 159 -43.34 16.28 -11.60
CA GLY A 159 -43.88 14.92 -11.72
C GLY A 159 -44.84 14.52 -10.58
N GLN A 160 -45.17 15.45 -9.68
CA GLN A 160 -46.05 15.23 -8.52
C GLN A 160 -45.65 14.03 -7.65
N GLY A 161 -44.37 13.91 -7.39
CA GLY A 161 -43.81 12.85 -6.55
C GLY A 161 -43.49 11.54 -7.30
N ASP A 162 -43.81 11.47 -8.60
CA ASP A 162 -43.42 10.36 -9.48
C ASP A 162 -42.31 10.79 -10.46
N ARG A 163 -42.48 10.57 -11.76
CA ARG A 163 -41.51 10.96 -12.80
C ARG A 163 -41.81 12.33 -13.38
N SER A 164 -40.80 13.15 -13.49
CA SER A 164 -40.88 14.41 -14.25
C SER A 164 -40.78 14.16 -15.75
N ILE A 165 -39.77 13.38 -16.17
CA ILE A 165 -39.58 12.99 -17.58
C ILE A 165 -39.38 11.48 -17.65
N GLN A 166 -40.16 10.82 -18.49
CA GLN A 166 -39.96 9.42 -18.84
C GLN A 166 -39.70 9.31 -20.34
N ALA A 167 -38.44 8.95 -20.68
CA ALA A 167 -37.96 8.90 -22.04
C ALA A 167 -37.09 7.65 -22.27
N ASP A 168 -37.64 6.48 -21.85
CA ASP A 168 -36.93 5.21 -22.03
C ASP A 168 -36.73 4.96 -23.54
N ARG A 169 -35.51 4.59 -23.93
CA ARG A 169 -35.10 4.32 -25.31
C ARG A 169 -35.32 5.46 -26.29
N VAL A 170 -35.42 6.72 -25.79
CA VAL A 170 -35.48 7.90 -26.65
C VAL A 170 -34.18 8.03 -27.49
N ARG A 171 -34.32 8.50 -28.69
CA ARG A 171 -33.20 8.86 -29.57
C ARG A 171 -33.22 10.37 -29.81
N VAL A 172 -32.14 11.06 -29.42
CA VAL A 172 -31.94 12.49 -29.62
C VAL A 172 -30.71 12.68 -30.48
N GLY A 173 -30.87 13.19 -31.70
CA GLY A 173 -29.75 13.39 -32.65
C GLY A 173 -28.74 14.45 -32.18
N GLY A 174 -29.18 15.44 -31.42
CA GLY A 174 -28.36 16.48 -30.84
C GLY A 174 -28.18 16.34 -29.33
N ALA A 175 -27.97 17.48 -28.67
CA ALA A 175 -27.79 17.55 -27.22
C ALA A 175 -29.13 17.58 -26.46
N VAL A 176 -29.11 17.04 -25.24
CA VAL A 176 -30.16 17.26 -24.24
C VAL A 176 -29.69 18.34 -23.28
N ARG A 177 -30.46 19.44 -23.17
CA ARG A 177 -30.07 20.62 -22.38
C ARG A 177 -31.11 20.94 -21.32
N LEU A 178 -30.77 20.65 -20.07
CA LEU A 178 -31.57 20.93 -18.87
C LEU A 178 -30.83 21.98 -18.05
N LEU A 179 -30.84 23.25 -18.50
CA LEU A 179 -29.87 24.27 -18.10
C LEU A 179 -30.44 25.35 -17.19
N HIS A 180 -29.50 26.03 -16.50
CA HIS A 180 -29.67 27.26 -15.75
C HIS A 180 -30.68 27.12 -14.62
N ARG A 181 -31.87 27.70 -14.75
CA ARG A 181 -32.95 27.59 -13.74
C ARG A 181 -33.80 26.34 -13.93
N PHE A 182 -33.33 25.38 -14.70
CA PHE A 182 -34.07 24.12 -14.83
C PHE A 182 -34.31 23.49 -13.46
N ARG A 183 -35.57 23.18 -13.18
CA ARG A 183 -35.98 22.51 -11.96
C ARG A 183 -36.86 21.30 -12.31
N SER A 184 -36.52 20.17 -11.69
CA SER A 184 -37.31 18.93 -11.82
C SER A 184 -37.68 18.42 -10.43
N VAL A 185 -38.94 18.14 -10.22
CA VAL A 185 -39.48 17.40 -9.07
C VAL A 185 -40.00 16.07 -9.57
N GLY A 186 -39.27 15.00 -9.24
CA GLY A 186 -39.50 13.65 -9.75
C GLY A 186 -38.33 13.13 -10.60
N GLU A 187 -38.35 11.83 -10.86
CA GLU A 187 -37.31 11.11 -11.62
C GLU A 187 -37.23 11.58 -13.08
N ILE A 188 -36.05 11.88 -13.57
CA ILE A 188 -35.76 12.00 -15.01
C ILE A 188 -35.20 10.65 -15.47
N ARG A 189 -36.01 9.94 -16.26
CA ARG A 189 -35.68 8.58 -16.68
C ARG A 189 -35.39 8.50 -18.17
N LEU A 190 -34.17 8.06 -18.49
CA LEU A 190 -33.58 7.98 -19.83
C LEU A 190 -32.97 6.60 -20.08
N ILE A 191 -33.55 5.54 -19.55
CA ILE A 191 -32.99 4.16 -19.65
C ILE A 191 -32.91 3.75 -21.11
N GLY A 192 -31.68 3.27 -21.51
CA GLY A 192 -31.40 2.86 -22.86
C GLY A 192 -31.51 3.97 -23.91
N ALA A 193 -31.49 5.24 -23.47
CA ALA A 193 -31.51 6.40 -24.37
C ALA A 193 -30.27 6.49 -25.24
N ARG A 194 -30.42 7.09 -26.43
CA ARG A 194 -29.30 7.37 -27.34
C ARG A 194 -29.23 8.86 -27.63
N LEU A 195 -28.17 9.52 -27.14
CA LEU A 195 -27.95 10.94 -27.31
C LEU A 195 -26.76 11.16 -28.26
N GLY A 196 -27.01 11.73 -29.44
CA GLY A 196 -25.97 12.05 -30.40
C GLY A 196 -25.09 13.26 -30.02
N GLY A 197 -25.48 14.00 -28.96
CA GLY A 197 -24.72 15.08 -28.37
C GLY A 197 -24.54 14.91 -26.88
N SER A 198 -24.24 16.00 -26.17
CA SER A 198 -24.01 16.00 -24.73
C SER A 198 -25.32 16.08 -23.93
N LEU A 199 -25.29 15.54 -22.71
CA LEU A 199 -26.28 15.82 -21.68
C LEU A 199 -25.74 16.95 -20.79
N ASP A 200 -26.42 18.09 -20.79
CA ASP A 200 -25.98 19.27 -20.08
C ASP A 200 -26.97 19.66 -18.98
N LEU A 201 -26.51 19.59 -17.73
CA LEU A 201 -27.26 19.84 -16.51
C LEU A 201 -26.71 21.06 -15.75
N THR A 202 -26.10 22.00 -16.47
CA THR A 202 -25.47 23.20 -15.88
C THR A 202 -26.50 24.03 -15.11
N GLY A 203 -26.30 24.24 -13.83
CA GLY A 203 -27.17 24.98 -12.91
C GLY A 203 -28.48 24.29 -12.55
N ALA A 204 -28.75 23.07 -13.03
CA ALA A 204 -30.00 22.32 -12.82
C ALA A 204 -30.23 21.95 -11.36
N GLN A 205 -31.50 21.92 -10.96
CA GLN A 205 -31.96 21.42 -9.66
C GLN A 205 -32.93 20.29 -9.86
N ILE A 206 -32.58 19.10 -9.47
CA ILE A 206 -33.34 17.88 -9.70
C ILE A 206 -33.46 17.14 -8.37
N GLU A 207 -34.71 16.85 -7.99
CA GLU A 207 -35.02 16.15 -6.75
C GLU A 207 -36.00 15.03 -6.99
N SER A 208 -35.74 13.86 -6.46
CA SER A 208 -36.61 12.71 -6.48
C SER A 208 -36.75 12.12 -5.08
N SER A 209 -38.01 11.85 -4.69
CA SER A 209 -38.35 11.26 -3.39
C SER A 209 -38.43 9.73 -3.43
N ASP A 210 -38.52 9.13 -4.62
CA ASP A 210 -38.76 7.69 -4.78
C ASP A 210 -37.95 7.10 -5.96
N GLY A 211 -36.64 6.99 -5.76
CA GLY A 211 -35.69 6.46 -6.76
C GLY A 211 -34.62 7.46 -7.15
N PRO A 212 -33.81 7.14 -8.16
CA PRO A 212 -32.78 8.07 -8.64
C PRO A 212 -33.42 9.35 -9.17
N ALA A 213 -32.76 10.47 -8.94
CA ALA A 213 -33.18 11.75 -9.51
C ALA A 213 -32.94 11.76 -11.04
N ILE A 214 -31.89 11.10 -11.50
CA ILE A 214 -31.57 10.88 -12.90
C ILE A 214 -31.22 9.42 -13.11
N ASP A 215 -31.84 8.77 -14.07
CA ASP A 215 -31.61 7.37 -14.44
C ASP A 215 -31.22 7.28 -15.93
N LEU A 216 -29.94 6.93 -16.16
CA LEU A 216 -29.31 6.75 -17.47
C LEU A 216 -28.86 5.29 -17.66
N GLU A 217 -29.45 4.31 -16.94
CA GLU A 217 -29.06 2.89 -17.08
C GLU A 217 -29.07 2.49 -18.57
N ASP A 218 -28.00 1.81 -19.03
CA ASP A 218 -27.81 1.38 -20.42
C ASP A 218 -27.83 2.50 -21.49
N ALA A 219 -27.80 3.77 -21.11
CA ALA A 219 -27.80 4.88 -22.07
C ALA A 219 -26.48 4.98 -22.86
N THR A 220 -26.57 5.50 -24.08
CA THR A 220 -25.41 5.82 -24.91
C THR A 220 -25.39 7.32 -25.19
N ILE A 221 -24.31 8.00 -24.84
CA ILE A 221 -24.10 9.44 -25.00
C ILE A 221 -22.82 9.65 -25.80
N GLU A 222 -22.96 10.11 -27.06
CA GLU A 222 -21.81 10.35 -27.94
C GLU A 222 -20.99 11.59 -27.52
N GLY A 223 -21.61 12.51 -26.79
CA GLY A 223 -20.94 13.67 -26.22
C GLY A 223 -20.49 13.42 -24.76
N SER A 224 -20.55 14.49 -23.99
CA SER A 224 -20.18 14.54 -22.57
C SER A 224 -21.39 14.74 -21.67
N VAL A 225 -21.21 14.45 -20.37
CA VAL A 225 -22.19 14.80 -19.34
C VAL A 225 -21.63 15.91 -18.48
N PHE A 226 -22.38 17.01 -18.32
CA PHE A 226 -21.96 18.19 -17.58
C PHE A 226 -22.91 18.46 -16.39
N LEU A 227 -22.37 18.51 -15.19
CA LEU A 227 -22.99 19.03 -13.96
C LEU A 227 -22.12 20.17 -13.46
N THR A 228 -22.30 21.35 -14.00
CA THR A 228 -21.43 22.51 -13.71
C THR A 228 -22.22 23.70 -13.20
N GLU A 229 -21.58 24.57 -12.46
CA GLU A 229 -22.12 25.86 -12.07
C GLU A 229 -22.38 26.72 -13.32
N ASP A 230 -23.52 27.40 -13.37
CA ASP A 230 -23.87 28.28 -14.46
C ASP A 230 -23.13 29.63 -14.38
N PRO A 231 -23.11 30.46 -15.45
CA PRO A 231 -22.47 31.76 -15.43
C PRO A 231 -23.03 32.73 -14.38
N GLY A 232 -24.26 32.47 -13.89
CA GLY A 232 -24.89 33.24 -12.80
C GLY A 232 -24.52 32.76 -11.40
N GLY A 233 -23.62 31.77 -11.26
CA GLY A 233 -23.19 31.24 -9.99
C GLY A 233 -24.15 30.20 -9.38
N ARG A 234 -25.12 29.69 -10.15
CA ARG A 234 -26.04 28.68 -9.71
C ARG A 234 -25.41 27.30 -9.85
N ARG A 235 -25.30 26.57 -8.75
CA ARG A 235 -24.75 25.24 -8.70
C ARG A 235 -25.80 24.19 -8.99
N PRO A 236 -25.47 23.13 -9.73
CA PRO A 236 -26.36 21.99 -9.88
C PRO A 236 -26.52 21.27 -8.56
N VAL A 237 -27.75 20.85 -8.27
CA VAL A 237 -28.10 20.08 -7.07
C VAL A 237 -28.92 18.89 -7.51
N ILE A 238 -28.45 17.69 -7.20
CA ILE A 238 -29.12 16.42 -7.49
C ILE A 238 -29.44 15.76 -6.15
N ARG A 239 -30.71 15.65 -5.80
CA ARG A 239 -31.21 14.94 -4.62
C ARG A 239 -31.98 13.69 -5.02
N GLY A 240 -31.52 12.54 -4.56
CA GLY A 240 -32.04 11.23 -4.92
C GLY A 240 -31.04 10.35 -5.65
N GLY A 241 -29.87 10.88 -5.99
CA GLY A 241 -28.79 10.17 -6.67
C GLY A 241 -28.87 10.22 -8.19
N PHE A 242 -27.78 9.82 -8.80
CA PHE A 242 -27.54 9.81 -10.25
C PHE A 242 -27.14 8.38 -10.67
N ASP A 243 -27.95 7.71 -11.46
CA ASP A 243 -27.66 6.36 -11.95
C ASP A 243 -27.27 6.38 -13.44
N MET A 244 -26.10 5.83 -13.75
CA MET A 244 -25.58 5.61 -15.09
C MET A 244 -24.99 4.19 -15.22
N GLY A 245 -25.60 3.24 -14.54
CA GLY A 245 -25.19 1.83 -14.59
C GLY A 245 -25.16 1.32 -16.04
N SER A 246 -24.07 0.67 -16.45
CA SER A 246 -23.87 0.17 -17.82
C SER A 246 -23.94 1.22 -18.93
N ALA A 247 -23.98 2.52 -18.61
CA ALA A 247 -24.03 3.57 -19.61
C ALA A 247 -22.69 3.70 -20.38
N ARG A 248 -22.78 4.17 -21.63
CA ARG A 248 -21.62 4.49 -22.45
C ARG A 248 -21.58 5.98 -22.73
N ILE A 249 -20.53 6.66 -22.28
CA ILE A 249 -20.27 8.08 -22.50
C ILE A 249 -19.00 8.19 -23.31
N SER A 250 -19.07 8.66 -24.57
CA SER A 250 -17.87 8.77 -25.41
C SER A 250 -16.93 9.90 -24.97
N GLY A 251 -17.49 10.98 -24.44
CA GLY A 251 -16.75 12.12 -23.88
C GLY A 251 -16.45 11.97 -22.40
N ARG A 252 -16.42 13.11 -21.70
CA ARG A 252 -16.14 13.19 -20.27
C ARG A 252 -17.41 13.23 -19.42
N PHE A 253 -17.25 12.84 -18.15
CA PHE A 253 -18.24 13.11 -17.12
C PHE A 253 -17.69 14.16 -16.15
N LEU A 254 -18.14 15.40 -16.29
CA LEU A 254 -17.64 16.54 -15.51
C LEU A 254 -18.65 17.00 -14.46
N ILE A 255 -18.24 16.93 -13.20
CA ILE A 255 -18.94 17.48 -12.05
C ILE A 255 -18.11 18.63 -11.49
N ARG A 256 -18.65 19.86 -11.52
CA ARG A 256 -17.93 21.03 -11.02
C ARG A 256 -18.85 21.92 -10.18
N ASN A 257 -18.40 22.24 -8.96
CA ASN A 257 -19.16 23.08 -8.04
C ASN A 257 -20.61 22.59 -7.85
N ALA A 258 -20.78 21.28 -7.63
CA ALA A 258 -22.08 20.60 -7.61
C ALA A 258 -22.32 19.92 -6.26
N THR A 259 -23.62 19.71 -5.94
CA THR A 259 -24.04 18.91 -4.79
C THR A 259 -24.82 17.70 -5.30
N ILE A 260 -24.42 16.50 -4.87
CA ILE A 260 -25.12 15.24 -5.18
C ILE A 260 -25.40 14.53 -3.85
N GLU A 261 -26.68 14.27 -3.59
CA GLU A 261 -27.12 13.62 -2.37
C GLU A 261 -27.81 12.28 -2.74
N ALA A 262 -27.37 11.22 -2.07
CA ALA A 262 -28.02 9.93 -2.21
C ALA A 262 -29.47 9.99 -1.74
N HIS A 263 -30.28 9.08 -2.25
CA HIS A 263 -31.63 8.88 -1.72
C HIS A 263 -31.55 8.40 -0.26
N ALA A 264 -32.34 9.01 0.62
CA ALA A 264 -32.54 8.55 1.99
C ALA A 264 -33.26 7.21 2.00
N ASP A 265 -32.91 6.30 2.92
CA ASP A 265 -33.38 4.91 3.00
C ASP A 265 -34.82 4.70 2.51
N VAL A 266 -34.92 3.92 1.43
CA VAL A 266 -36.21 3.49 0.88
C VAL A 266 -36.92 2.60 1.89
N ARG A 267 -38.18 2.90 2.19
CA ARG A 267 -39.05 2.00 2.93
C ARG A 267 -39.02 0.61 2.30
N ALA A 268 -38.60 -0.38 3.07
CA ALA A 268 -38.63 -1.79 2.69
C ALA A 268 -40.05 -2.15 2.18
N GLY A 269 -40.19 -2.42 0.88
CA GLY A 269 -41.48 -2.87 0.34
C GLY A 269 -41.71 -2.79 -1.16
N ARG A 270 -40.85 -2.15 -1.96
CA ARG A 270 -41.05 -2.11 -3.43
C ARG A 270 -40.01 -2.92 -4.18
N ILE A 271 -40.47 -3.94 -4.90
CA ILE A 271 -39.73 -4.99 -5.60
C ILE A 271 -38.96 -4.48 -6.86
N TYR A 272 -38.93 -3.18 -7.12
CA TYR A 272 -38.27 -2.58 -8.31
C TYR A 272 -37.06 -1.70 -8.02
N ALA A 273 -36.41 -1.89 -6.87
CA ALA A 273 -35.09 -1.31 -6.65
C ALA A 273 -34.02 -2.11 -7.45
N ARG A 274 -34.03 -1.98 -8.78
CA ARG A 274 -32.85 -2.35 -9.57
C ARG A 274 -31.82 -1.27 -9.32
N SER A 275 -30.67 -1.70 -8.86
CA SER A 275 -29.33 -1.14 -8.89
C SER A 275 -28.89 0.02 -8.00
N THR A 276 -29.69 0.93 -7.50
CA THR A 276 -29.19 1.88 -6.50
C THR A 276 -29.38 1.34 -5.10
N ALA A 277 -28.35 0.69 -4.56
CA ALA A 277 -28.33 0.38 -3.13
C ALA A 277 -28.53 1.66 -2.33
N ALA A 278 -29.43 1.60 -1.32
CA ALA A 278 -29.69 2.72 -0.42
C ALA A 278 -28.37 3.40 0.00
N GLY A 279 -28.29 4.73 -0.14
CA GLY A 279 -27.08 5.50 0.13
C GLY A 279 -26.11 5.64 -1.03
N THR A 280 -26.44 5.27 -2.28
CA THR A 280 -25.63 5.57 -3.47
C THR A 280 -25.99 6.93 -4.05
N ALA A 281 -25.02 7.84 -4.10
CA ALA A 281 -25.17 9.16 -4.68
C ALA A 281 -24.90 9.18 -6.19
N LEU A 282 -23.93 8.40 -6.63
CA LEU A 282 -23.56 8.24 -8.04
C LEU A 282 -23.29 6.76 -8.31
N SER A 283 -24.10 6.16 -9.18
CA SER A 283 -23.90 4.80 -9.68
C SER A 283 -23.36 4.86 -11.12
N ALA A 284 -22.19 4.32 -11.33
CA ALA A 284 -21.54 4.14 -12.63
C ALA A 284 -21.04 2.68 -12.76
N ALA A 285 -21.71 1.75 -12.08
CA ALA A 285 -21.34 0.35 -12.16
C ALA A 285 -21.43 -0.18 -13.59
N ARG A 286 -20.37 -0.83 -14.07
CA ARG A 286 -20.22 -1.30 -15.46
C ARG A 286 -20.33 -0.20 -16.54
N ALA A 287 -20.27 1.07 -16.15
CA ALA A 287 -20.28 2.15 -17.12
C ALA A 287 -18.95 2.27 -17.85
N SER A 288 -19.01 2.78 -19.10
CA SER A 288 -17.81 3.10 -19.86
C SER A 288 -17.77 4.61 -20.14
N VAL A 289 -16.66 5.27 -19.77
CA VAL A 289 -16.42 6.70 -20.05
C VAL A 289 -15.16 6.83 -20.88
N GLY A 290 -15.31 7.33 -22.10
CA GLY A 290 -14.23 7.39 -23.09
C GLY A 290 -13.10 8.33 -22.69
N ASP A 291 -13.42 9.42 -22.00
CA ASP A 291 -12.47 10.41 -21.49
C ASP A 291 -12.45 10.38 -19.94
N GLU A 292 -12.40 11.49 -19.28
CA GLU A 292 -12.20 11.63 -17.85
C GLU A 292 -13.53 11.69 -17.06
N VAL A 293 -13.55 11.03 -15.90
CA VAL A 293 -14.51 11.30 -14.83
C VAL A 293 -13.89 12.31 -13.86
N MET A 294 -14.36 13.54 -13.89
CA MET A 294 -13.77 14.64 -13.13
C MET A 294 -14.74 15.26 -12.12
N LEU A 295 -14.34 15.28 -10.86
CA LEU A 295 -14.96 16.08 -9.80
C LEU A 295 -14.03 17.27 -9.50
N ALA A 296 -14.48 18.50 -9.71
CA ALA A 296 -13.67 19.70 -9.59
C ALA A 296 -14.35 20.83 -8.81
N GLY A 297 -13.58 21.75 -8.28
CA GLY A 297 -14.08 22.87 -7.48
C GLY A 297 -14.70 22.41 -6.16
N ARG A 298 -15.74 23.09 -5.70
CA ARG A 298 -16.44 22.74 -4.45
C ARG A 298 -17.55 21.74 -4.74
N CYS A 299 -17.18 20.47 -4.89
CA CYS A 299 -18.14 19.39 -5.05
C CYS A 299 -18.44 18.76 -3.68
N GLU A 300 -19.74 18.53 -3.40
CA GLU A 300 -20.19 17.80 -2.22
C GLU A 300 -21.02 16.60 -2.68
N VAL A 301 -20.52 15.40 -2.33
CA VAL A 301 -21.22 14.15 -2.63
C VAL A 301 -21.54 13.47 -1.31
N THR A 302 -22.83 13.35 -1.00
CA THR A 302 -23.30 12.64 0.19
C THR A 302 -23.90 11.31 -0.21
N GLY A 303 -23.17 10.24 0.11
CA GLY A 303 -23.47 8.86 -0.31
C GLY A 303 -22.30 8.25 -1.07
N ARG A 304 -22.48 7.01 -1.51
CA ARG A 304 -21.48 6.23 -2.23
C ARG A 304 -21.38 6.66 -3.69
N ILE A 305 -20.16 6.78 -4.19
CA ILE A 305 -19.84 6.76 -5.62
C ILE A 305 -19.48 5.30 -5.96
N ASP A 306 -20.27 4.66 -6.81
CA ASP A 306 -20.09 3.27 -7.21
C ASP A 306 -19.64 3.18 -8.68
N MET A 307 -18.41 2.79 -8.88
CA MET A 307 -17.77 2.55 -10.19
C MET A 307 -17.30 1.10 -10.31
N THR A 308 -18.01 0.17 -9.66
CA THR A 308 -17.68 -1.26 -9.71
C THR A 308 -17.65 -1.74 -11.15
N THR A 309 -16.54 -2.37 -11.56
CA THR A 309 -16.32 -2.87 -12.94
C THR A 309 -16.52 -1.83 -14.04
N ALA A 310 -16.37 -0.54 -13.72
CA ALA A 310 -16.40 0.52 -14.72
C ALA A 310 -15.09 0.55 -15.55
N ASP A 311 -15.22 0.91 -16.83
CA ASP A 311 -14.09 1.16 -17.73
C ASP A 311 -14.00 2.65 -18.03
N VAL A 312 -12.98 3.31 -17.51
CA VAL A 312 -12.82 4.77 -17.66
C VAL A 312 -11.40 5.12 -18.08
N SER A 313 -11.26 6.23 -18.84
CA SER A 313 -9.92 6.68 -19.23
C SER A 313 -9.15 7.19 -18.01
N SER A 314 -9.72 8.11 -17.25
CA SER A 314 -9.11 8.61 -16.02
C SER A 314 -10.16 9.06 -15.02
N VAL A 315 -9.76 9.10 -13.73
CA VAL A 315 -10.59 9.60 -12.62
C VAL A 315 -9.82 10.70 -11.89
N SER A 316 -10.42 11.87 -11.76
CA SER A 316 -9.83 12.99 -11.05
C SER A 316 -10.80 13.58 -10.03
N ILE A 317 -10.38 13.58 -8.76
CA ILE A 317 -11.11 14.21 -7.66
C ILE A 317 -10.21 15.30 -7.09
N GLY A 318 -10.47 16.52 -7.46
CA GLY A 318 -9.62 17.66 -7.19
C GLY A 318 -10.24 18.76 -6.36
N GLY A 319 -9.47 19.78 -6.11
CA GLY A 319 -9.90 21.00 -5.44
C GLY A 319 -10.37 20.78 -4.00
N HIS A 320 -11.55 21.29 -3.69
CA HIS A 320 -12.17 21.18 -2.38
C HIS A 320 -13.39 20.24 -2.41
N CYS A 321 -13.23 19.11 -3.10
CA CYS A 321 -14.27 18.07 -3.14
C CYS A 321 -14.38 17.36 -1.82
N VAL A 322 -15.61 17.13 -1.35
CA VAL A 322 -15.91 16.40 -0.13
C VAL A 322 -16.85 15.25 -0.46
N LEU A 323 -16.40 14.03 -0.20
CA LEU A 323 -17.19 12.81 -0.34
C LEU A 323 -17.56 12.33 1.06
N ARG A 324 -18.85 12.26 1.37
CA ARG A 324 -19.36 11.87 2.70
C ARG A 324 -20.18 10.60 2.63
N ALA A 325 -19.66 9.54 3.22
CA ALA A 325 -20.38 8.30 3.48
C ALA A 325 -19.92 7.70 4.83
N PRO A 326 -20.17 8.40 5.95
CA PRO A 326 -19.64 8.01 7.25
C PRO A 326 -20.09 6.59 7.62
N GLY A 327 -19.15 5.74 8.05
CA GLY A 327 -19.41 4.35 8.38
C GLY A 327 -19.63 3.42 7.17
N ARG A 328 -19.53 3.93 5.93
CA ARG A 328 -19.78 3.20 4.68
C ARG A 328 -18.67 3.45 3.66
N THR A 329 -18.77 2.79 2.51
CA THR A 329 -17.90 3.06 1.36
C THR A 329 -18.28 4.36 0.70
N ALA A 330 -17.36 5.33 0.64
CA ALA A 330 -17.55 6.58 -0.08
C ALA A 330 -17.23 6.45 -1.57
N LEU A 331 -16.18 5.65 -1.89
CA LEU A 331 -15.77 5.43 -3.27
C LEU A 331 -15.49 3.94 -3.50
N GLU A 332 -16.25 3.33 -4.40
CA GLU A 332 -16.16 1.91 -4.75
C GLU A 332 -15.66 1.77 -6.19
N LEU A 333 -14.50 1.17 -6.38
CA LEU A 333 -13.84 0.92 -7.66
C LEU A 333 -13.42 -0.56 -7.79
N THR A 334 -14.11 -1.45 -7.10
CA THR A 334 -13.79 -2.89 -7.16
C THR A 334 -13.84 -3.39 -8.61
N ASN A 335 -12.74 -4.02 -9.06
CA ASN A 335 -12.56 -4.51 -10.42
C ASN A 335 -12.78 -3.47 -11.53
N ALA A 336 -12.62 -2.17 -11.23
CA ALA A 336 -12.66 -1.12 -12.24
C ALA A 336 -11.38 -1.12 -13.06
N GLU A 337 -11.49 -0.78 -14.35
CA GLU A 337 -10.37 -0.57 -15.26
C GLU A 337 -10.20 0.92 -15.54
N ILE A 338 -9.02 1.46 -15.19
CA ILE A 338 -8.66 2.87 -15.42
C ILE A 338 -7.48 2.90 -16.35
N ARG A 339 -7.71 3.35 -17.60
CA ARG A 339 -6.73 3.25 -18.67
C ARG A 339 -5.54 4.20 -18.53
N ALA A 340 -5.70 5.33 -17.82
CA ALA A 340 -4.62 6.28 -17.60
C ALA A 340 -4.34 6.45 -16.10
N SER A 341 -5.01 7.35 -15.39
CA SER A 341 -4.68 7.66 -14.01
C SER A 341 -5.89 7.83 -13.11
N PHE A 342 -5.68 7.54 -11.82
CA PHE A 342 -6.61 7.93 -10.77
C PHE A 342 -5.93 8.91 -9.81
N GLN A 343 -6.54 10.07 -9.60
CA GLN A 343 -6.03 11.12 -8.73
C GLN A 343 -7.08 11.59 -7.72
N LEU A 344 -6.74 11.48 -6.44
CA LEU A 344 -7.38 12.20 -5.34
C LEU A 344 -6.42 13.32 -4.92
N ALA A 345 -6.72 14.54 -5.30
CA ALA A 345 -5.80 15.67 -5.12
C ALA A 345 -5.75 16.17 -3.67
N ARG A 346 -4.71 16.92 -3.35
CA ARG A 346 -4.61 17.66 -2.08
C ARG A 346 -5.79 18.58 -1.88
N GLY A 347 -6.34 18.60 -0.66
CA GLY A 347 -7.53 19.39 -0.32
C GLY A 347 -8.85 18.67 -0.54
N ALA A 348 -8.87 17.52 -1.21
CA ALA A 348 -10.03 16.64 -1.24
C ALA A 348 -10.17 15.90 0.10
N ALA A 349 -11.42 15.75 0.58
CA ALA A 349 -11.72 15.03 1.80
C ALA A 349 -12.70 13.89 1.54
N VAL A 350 -12.37 12.71 2.08
CA VAL A 350 -13.22 11.51 2.00
C VAL A 350 -13.56 11.06 3.41
N GLU A 351 -14.82 11.18 3.78
CA GLU A 351 -15.39 10.66 5.03
C GLU A 351 -16.04 9.31 4.75
N GLY A 352 -15.30 8.22 4.89
CA GLY A 352 -15.69 6.86 4.53
C GLY A 352 -14.55 6.08 3.94
N THR A 353 -14.83 4.91 3.34
CA THR A 353 -13.80 4.04 2.79
C THR A 353 -13.64 4.20 1.27
N ILE A 354 -12.41 4.05 0.78
CA ILE A 354 -12.08 3.93 -0.64
C ILE A 354 -11.76 2.45 -0.93
N ARG A 355 -12.48 1.82 -1.84
CA ARG A 355 -12.27 0.43 -2.25
C ARG A 355 -11.77 0.36 -3.69
N LEU A 356 -10.64 -0.31 -3.87
CA LEU A 356 -9.91 -0.49 -5.13
C LEU A 356 -9.56 -1.98 -5.34
N ALA A 357 -10.29 -2.89 -4.66
CA ALA A 357 -9.96 -4.32 -4.71
C ALA A 357 -10.06 -4.85 -6.14
N GLY A 358 -8.99 -5.49 -6.63
CA GLY A 358 -8.93 -6.03 -7.98
C GLY A 358 -8.96 -4.98 -9.11
N ALA A 359 -8.91 -3.68 -8.80
CA ALA A 359 -8.87 -2.63 -9.82
C ALA A 359 -7.56 -2.68 -10.62
N VAL A 360 -7.63 -2.35 -11.90
CA VAL A 360 -6.48 -2.25 -12.81
C VAL A 360 -6.33 -0.79 -13.24
N ILE A 361 -5.17 -0.21 -12.95
CA ILE A 361 -4.82 1.18 -13.30
C ILE A 361 -3.57 1.14 -14.16
N HIS A 362 -3.70 1.42 -15.46
CA HIS A 362 -2.57 1.32 -16.40
C HIS A 362 -1.56 2.45 -16.26
N GLY A 363 -1.94 3.57 -15.68
CA GLY A 363 -1.04 4.66 -15.36
C GLY A 363 -0.76 4.80 -13.87
N THR A 364 -0.91 5.99 -13.33
CA THR A 364 -0.59 6.31 -11.94
C THR A 364 -1.81 6.31 -11.03
N LEU A 365 -1.62 5.89 -9.79
CA LEU A 365 -2.58 6.09 -8.70
C LEU A 365 -2.00 7.12 -7.72
N ALA A 366 -2.66 8.26 -7.56
CA ALA A 366 -2.26 9.28 -6.59
C ALA A 366 -3.39 9.54 -5.57
N LEU A 367 -3.13 9.27 -4.30
CA LEU A 367 -4.04 9.55 -3.19
C LEU A 367 -3.37 10.55 -2.25
N GLN A 368 -3.71 11.84 -2.36
CA GLN A 368 -3.02 12.94 -1.67
C GLN A 368 -3.94 13.76 -0.74
N GLY A 369 -5.19 13.37 -0.61
CA GLY A 369 -6.19 14.07 0.20
C GLY A 369 -6.21 13.63 1.66
N THR A 370 -7.36 13.85 2.31
CA THR A 370 -7.65 13.34 3.66
C THR A 370 -8.69 12.25 3.58
N VAL A 371 -8.43 11.10 4.22
CA VAL A 371 -9.40 9.99 4.31
C VAL A 371 -9.62 9.67 5.78
N SER A 372 -10.87 9.71 6.22
CA SER A 372 -11.24 9.47 7.60
C SER A 372 -12.45 8.54 7.72
N HIS A 373 -12.49 7.77 8.80
CA HIS A 373 -13.60 6.90 9.12
C HIS A 373 -13.81 6.87 10.64
N PRO A 374 -15.05 6.97 11.14
CA PRO A 374 -15.31 6.98 12.58
C PRO A 374 -15.09 5.63 13.26
N GLU A 375 -15.09 4.53 12.51
CA GLU A 375 -14.92 3.18 13.01
C GLU A 375 -13.60 2.57 12.50
N HIS A 376 -12.94 1.74 13.33
CA HIS A 376 -11.70 1.06 12.95
C HIS A 376 -11.95 0.03 11.84
N GLY A 377 -11.50 0.33 10.64
CA GLY A 377 -11.70 -0.52 9.46
C GLY A 377 -10.62 -0.33 8.39
N SER A 378 -10.91 -0.74 7.15
CA SER A 378 -10.09 -0.43 5.99
C SER A 378 -10.50 0.94 5.46
N LEU A 379 -9.62 1.93 5.52
CA LEU A 379 -9.84 3.25 4.92
C LEU A 379 -9.58 3.24 3.42
N VAL A 380 -8.45 2.67 3.02
CA VAL A 380 -8.10 2.47 1.62
C VAL A 380 -7.85 0.99 1.43
N GLY A 381 -8.65 0.35 0.60
CA GLY A 381 -8.59 -1.09 0.34
C GLY A 381 -8.29 -1.39 -1.13
N GLY A 382 -7.02 -1.60 -1.46
CA GLY A 382 -6.54 -1.98 -2.80
C GLY A 382 -5.98 -3.41 -2.86
N SER A 383 -6.64 -4.36 -2.19
CA SER A 383 -6.17 -5.76 -2.21
C SER A 383 -6.22 -6.33 -3.62
N ALA A 384 -5.16 -7.02 -4.04
CA ALA A 384 -5.02 -7.67 -5.35
C ALA A 384 -5.22 -6.73 -6.55
N MET A 385 -5.01 -5.42 -6.37
CA MET A 385 -5.04 -4.44 -7.45
C MET A 385 -3.76 -4.45 -8.26
N THR A 386 -3.82 -3.93 -9.46
CA THR A 386 -2.65 -3.70 -10.31
C THR A 386 -2.53 -2.23 -10.66
N VAL A 387 -1.36 -1.64 -10.45
CA VAL A 387 -0.99 -0.30 -10.93
C VAL A 387 0.27 -0.46 -11.76
N ASP A 388 0.15 -0.28 -13.08
CA ASP A 388 1.30 -0.46 -13.98
C ASP A 388 2.34 0.67 -13.80
N GLY A 389 1.87 1.87 -13.53
CA GLY A 389 2.70 3.01 -13.12
C GLY A 389 2.94 3.05 -11.61
N ASP A 390 3.21 4.25 -11.10
CA ASP A 390 3.54 4.47 -9.70
C ASP A 390 2.31 4.74 -8.84
N LEU A 391 2.39 4.33 -7.56
CA LEU A 391 1.42 4.64 -6.53
C LEU A 391 1.97 5.72 -5.60
N TYR A 392 1.32 6.89 -5.56
CA TYR A 392 1.68 8.04 -4.74
C TYR A 392 0.68 8.22 -3.59
N LEU A 393 1.17 8.19 -2.37
CA LEU A 393 0.45 8.59 -1.16
C LEU A 393 1.01 9.88 -0.55
N ASP A 394 1.72 10.68 -1.36
CA ASP A 394 2.46 11.85 -0.88
C ASP A 394 1.54 12.89 -0.24
N GLY A 395 1.74 13.12 1.05
CA GLY A 395 0.90 14.02 1.85
C GLY A 395 -0.50 13.48 2.13
N LEU A 396 -0.77 12.19 1.94
CA LEU A 396 -2.02 11.56 2.37
C LEU A 396 -2.13 11.61 3.90
N HIS A 397 -3.29 12.06 4.39
CA HIS A 397 -3.64 12.00 5.80
C HIS A 397 -4.76 11.01 6.04
N THR A 398 -4.52 10.01 6.89
CA THR A 398 -5.56 9.05 7.28
C THR A 398 -5.76 9.03 8.77
N SER A 399 -7.02 8.88 9.22
CA SER A 399 -7.34 8.71 10.63
C SER A 399 -8.42 7.65 10.83
N GLY A 400 -8.18 6.72 11.76
CA GLY A 400 -9.17 5.74 12.20
C GLY A 400 -9.22 4.45 11.38
N GLY A 401 -8.17 4.08 10.60
CA GLY A 401 -8.17 2.80 9.90
C GLY A 401 -6.94 2.55 9.03
N ARG A 402 -6.91 1.38 8.40
CA ARG A 402 -5.75 0.88 7.65
C ARG A 402 -5.76 1.27 6.18
N VAL A 403 -4.56 1.51 5.66
CA VAL A 403 -4.27 1.55 4.21
C VAL A 403 -3.73 0.16 3.82
N ASN A 404 -4.45 -0.54 2.92
CA ASN A 404 -4.20 -1.96 2.64
C ASN A 404 -4.08 -2.23 1.13
N PHE A 405 -2.90 -2.65 0.70
CA PHE A 405 -2.59 -3.07 -0.68
C PHE A 405 -2.08 -4.51 -0.74
N ARG A 406 -2.59 -5.37 0.14
CA ARG A 406 -2.18 -6.77 0.19
C ARG A 406 -2.35 -7.46 -1.17
N GLY A 407 -1.31 -8.14 -1.65
CA GLY A 407 -1.33 -8.89 -2.89
C GLY A 407 -1.39 -8.03 -4.15
N ALA A 408 -1.14 -6.73 -4.04
CA ALA A 408 -1.11 -5.82 -5.18
C ALA A 408 0.16 -5.98 -6.03
N THR A 409 0.08 -5.57 -7.29
CA THR A 409 1.24 -5.41 -8.18
C THR A 409 1.37 -3.93 -8.52
N LEU A 410 2.51 -3.33 -8.23
CA LEU A 410 2.75 -1.89 -8.33
C LEU A 410 4.00 -1.59 -9.15
N GLY A 411 4.06 -0.43 -9.82
CA GLY A 411 5.31 0.15 -10.32
C GLY A 411 6.22 0.52 -9.16
N SER A 412 6.22 1.77 -8.71
CA SER A 412 6.84 2.20 -7.44
C SER A 412 5.77 2.56 -6.42
N PHE A 413 6.17 2.65 -5.17
CA PHE A 413 5.32 3.10 -4.07
C PHE A 413 6.00 4.25 -3.33
N THR A 414 5.37 5.42 -3.28
CA THR A 414 5.91 6.59 -2.61
C THR A 414 4.90 7.18 -1.63
N ALA A 415 5.36 7.55 -0.44
CA ALA A 415 4.53 8.14 0.60
C ALA A 415 5.29 9.25 1.37
N SER A 416 5.90 10.19 0.62
CA SER A 416 6.58 11.34 1.23
C SER A 416 5.61 12.22 2.00
N GLY A 417 5.92 12.52 3.26
CA GLY A 417 5.11 13.39 4.12
C GLY A 417 3.71 12.88 4.42
N ALA A 418 3.41 11.62 4.11
CA ALA A 418 2.12 11.02 4.46
C ALA A 418 2.01 10.75 5.96
N ARG A 419 0.79 10.86 6.50
CA ARG A 419 0.49 10.55 7.89
C ARG A 419 -0.62 9.51 7.97
N LEU A 420 -0.26 8.29 8.38
CA LEU A 420 -1.15 7.14 8.45
C LEU A 420 -1.40 6.75 9.90
N GLU A 421 -2.65 6.87 10.37
CA GLU A 421 -3.00 6.61 11.77
C GLU A 421 -3.99 5.46 11.91
N ASN A 422 -3.55 4.39 12.55
CA ASN A 422 -4.36 3.27 13.01
C ASN A 422 -3.71 2.63 14.26
N PRO A 423 -3.81 3.26 15.43
CA PRO A 423 -3.19 2.79 16.66
C PRO A 423 -3.59 1.35 16.98
N GLY A 424 -2.62 0.48 17.25
CA GLY A 424 -2.84 -0.93 17.58
C GLY A 424 -3.17 -1.86 16.40
N GLY A 425 -3.28 -1.32 15.17
CA GLY A 425 -3.52 -2.10 13.95
C GLY A 425 -2.53 -1.79 12.85
N TYR A 426 -2.83 -2.24 11.64
CA TYR A 426 -2.04 -1.90 10.45
C TYR A 426 -2.30 -0.44 10.06
N ALA A 427 -1.29 0.42 10.09
CA ALA A 427 -1.34 1.74 9.45
C ALA A 427 -1.17 1.60 7.94
N LEU A 428 -0.16 0.81 7.50
CA LEU A 428 0.09 0.47 6.11
C LEU A 428 0.34 -1.03 5.96
N ARG A 429 -0.36 -1.67 5.01
CA ARG A 429 -0.16 -3.08 4.71
C ARG A 429 0.18 -3.29 3.23
N LEU A 430 1.41 -3.70 2.97
CA LEU A 430 1.95 -4.07 1.67
C LEU A 430 2.32 -5.57 1.63
N SER A 431 1.70 -6.39 2.49
CA SER A 431 2.04 -7.82 2.57
C SER A 431 1.68 -8.56 1.28
N GLN A 432 2.55 -9.47 0.84
CA GLN A 432 2.38 -10.27 -0.39
C GLN A 432 2.30 -9.40 -1.67
N THR A 433 2.89 -8.20 -1.62
CA THR A 433 2.86 -7.21 -2.71
C THR A 433 4.11 -7.37 -3.57
N VAL A 434 3.96 -7.20 -4.88
CA VAL A 434 5.08 -7.12 -5.82
C VAL A 434 5.24 -5.66 -6.25
N VAL A 435 6.39 -5.07 -5.95
CA VAL A 435 6.74 -3.70 -6.36
C VAL A 435 7.89 -3.77 -7.36
N LYS A 436 7.63 -3.42 -8.63
CA LYS A 436 8.61 -3.45 -9.73
C LYS A 436 9.70 -2.38 -9.57
N GLY A 437 9.38 -1.31 -8.87
CA GLY A 437 10.29 -0.21 -8.53
C GLY A 437 10.64 -0.18 -7.04
N SER A 438 10.72 0.99 -6.47
CA SER A 438 11.10 1.24 -5.08
C SER A 438 9.90 1.48 -4.16
N VAL A 439 10.07 1.21 -2.87
CA VAL A 439 9.15 1.60 -1.80
C VAL A 439 9.81 2.71 -0.98
N LEU A 440 9.23 3.91 -1.02
CA LEU A 440 9.77 5.12 -0.42
C LEU A 440 8.81 5.64 0.67
N LEU A 441 9.16 5.43 1.95
CA LEU A 441 8.46 5.96 3.13
C LEU A 441 9.36 7.02 3.78
N VAL A 442 9.46 8.18 3.12
CA VAL A 442 10.55 9.15 3.34
C VAL A 442 10.03 10.56 3.66
N ASP A 443 10.95 11.48 3.91
CA ASP A 443 10.71 12.93 3.96
C ASP A 443 9.54 13.35 4.87
N GLY A 444 9.55 12.88 6.12
CA GLY A 444 8.50 13.19 7.10
C GLY A 444 7.30 12.24 7.07
N PHE A 445 7.41 11.09 6.40
CA PHE A 445 6.44 10.01 6.55
C PHE A 445 6.23 9.69 8.03
N THR A 446 4.98 9.52 8.44
CA THR A 446 4.62 9.20 9.83
C THR A 446 3.59 8.08 9.85
N SER A 447 3.89 7.00 10.56
CA SER A 447 2.91 5.96 10.87
C SER A 447 2.66 5.87 12.36
N ILE A 448 1.37 5.80 12.74
CA ILE A 448 0.92 5.43 14.08
C ILE A 448 0.16 4.11 13.92
N GLY A 449 0.86 3.00 14.16
CA GLY A 449 0.43 1.65 13.86
C GLY A 449 1.46 0.90 13.01
N LEU A 450 1.19 -0.37 12.73
CA LEU A 450 2.09 -1.28 12.03
C LEU A 450 2.23 -0.95 10.54
N VAL A 451 3.46 -0.87 10.07
CA VAL A 451 3.82 -0.94 8.65
C VAL A 451 4.27 -2.37 8.32
N ALA A 452 3.46 -3.10 7.56
CA ALA A 452 3.71 -4.51 7.24
C ALA A 452 4.02 -4.73 5.77
N LEU A 453 5.20 -5.32 5.50
CA LEU A 453 5.70 -5.68 4.18
C LEU A 453 5.87 -7.21 4.00
N ASN A 454 5.28 -8.00 4.90
CA ASN A 454 5.52 -9.45 4.99
C ASN A 454 5.32 -10.18 3.65
N ARG A 455 6.30 -11.01 3.26
CA ARG A 455 6.31 -11.84 2.04
C ARG A 455 6.16 -11.01 0.75
N SER A 456 6.70 -9.79 0.74
CA SER A 456 6.69 -8.92 -0.44
C SER A 456 7.99 -9.01 -1.20
N THR A 457 7.92 -8.72 -2.49
CA THR A 457 9.09 -8.60 -3.36
C THR A 457 9.18 -7.17 -3.86
N ILE A 458 10.32 -6.52 -3.60
CA ILE A 458 10.64 -5.16 -4.03
C ILE A 458 11.87 -5.24 -4.92
N GLU A 459 11.71 -4.94 -6.21
CA GLU A 459 12.83 -5.01 -7.16
C GLU A 459 13.79 -3.83 -6.99
N GLY A 460 13.27 -2.67 -6.62
CA GLY A 460 14.03 -1.47 -6.29
C GLY A 460 14.46 -1.43 -4.83
N ARG A 461 14.57 -0.22 -4.28
CA ARG A 461 14.98 0.04 -2.90
C ARG A 461 13.80 0.11 -1.95
N LEU A 462 14.01 -0.31 -0.72
CA LEU A 462 13.15 0.00 0.41
C LEU A 462 13.80 1.11 1.24
N GLN A 463 13.18 2.29 1.31
CA GLN A 463 13.74 3.45 2.00
C GLN A 463 12.79 3.97 3.09
N PHE A 464 13.36 4.22 4.27
CA PHE A 464 12.69 4.79 5.44
C PHE A 464 13.30 6.13 5.89
N THR A 465 14.10 6.74 5.04
CA THR A 465 14.90 7.93 5.36
C THR A 465 14.03 9.09 5.85
N GLY A 466 14.30 9.55 7.08
CA GLY A 466 13.55 10.65 7.71
C GLY A 466 12.14 10.30 8.17
N GLY A 467 11.70 9.05 8.01
CA GLY A 467 10.40 8.55 8.44
C GLY A 467 10.32 8.33 9.95
N SER A 468 9.11 8.42 10.51
CA SER A 468 8.79 8.14 11.91
C SER A 468 7.76 7.03 12.01
N PHE A 469 8.10 5.97 12.72
CA PHE A 469 7.29 4.76 12.82
C PHE A 469 7.01 4.46 14.29
N THR A 470 5.75 4.52 14.68
CA THR A 470 5.35 4.30 16.07
C THR A 470 4.15 3.36 16.15
N CYS A 471 4.18 2.43 17.10
CA CYS A 471 3.03 1.60 17.41
C CYS A 471 2.80 1.64 18.93
N PRO A 472 1.88 2.49 19.42
CA PRO A 472 1.71 2.73 20.87
C PRO A 472 1.09 1.57 21.63
N ALA A 473 0.43 0.63 20.93
CA ALA A 473 -0.23 -0.51 21.54
C ALA A 473 -0.23 -1.72 20.60
N ALA A 474 -0.23 -2.91 21.15
CA ALA A 474 -0.55 -4.14 20.45
C ALA A 474 -2.06 -4.21 20.17
N GLY A 475 -2.44 -4.90 19.11
CA GLY A 475 -3.85 -5.03 18.71
C GLY A 475 -4.06 -6.10 17.66
N PRO A 476 -5.29 -6.26 17.14
CA PRO A 476 -5.60 -7.29 16.16
C PRO A 476 -4.70 -7.25 14.91
N GLY A 477 -3.94 -8.30 14.68
CA GLY A 477 -2.98 -8.41 13.57
C GLY A 477 -1.61 -7.80 13.84
N ASN A 478 -1.40 -7.21 15.03
CA ASN A 478 -0.11 -6.77 15.53
C ASN A 478 -0.03 -7.10 17.03
N GLU A 479 -0.06 -8.38 17.35
CA GLU A 479 -0.10 -8.88 18.73
C GLU A 479 1.19 -8.56 19.49
N HIS A 480 2.31 -8.41 18.79
CA HIS A 480 3.62 -8.06 19.36
C HIS A 480 3.86 -6.55 19.44
N GLY A 481 2.98 -5.73 18.86
CA GLY A 481 3.10 -4.27 18.87
C GLY A 481 4.28 -3.74 18.03
N HIS A 482 4.70 -4.45 16.97
CA HIS A 482 5.78 -3.97 16.09
C HIS A 482 5.38 -2.69 15.36
N ALA A 483 6.35 -1.80 15.16
CA ALA A 483 6.17 -0.61 14.31
C ALA A 483 6.37 -0.95 12.83
N ILE A 484 7.29 -1.86 12.53
CA ILE A 484 7.58 -2.34 11.18
C ILE A 484 7.73 -3.87 11.21
N GLU A 485 7.11 -4.55 10.22
CA GLU A 485 7.31 -5.97 9.93
C GLU A 485 7.65 -6.15 8.45
N ALA A 486 8.75 -6.84 8.18
CA ALA A 486 9.18 -7.21 6.84
C ALA A 486 9.63 -8.68 6.79
N ILE A 487 8.78 -9.55 7.36
CA ILE A 487 9.06 -10.98 7.50
C ILE A 487 9.06 -11.65 6.12
N SER A 488 10.13 -12.41 5.81
CA SER A 488 10.32 -13.11 4.53
C SER A 488 10.21 -12.18 3.32
N THR A 489 10.63 -10.92 3.47
CA THR A 489 10.57 -9.89 2.43
C THR A 489 11.86 -9.89 1.62
N THR A 490 11.74 -9.81 0.30
CA THR A 490 12.90 -9.73 -0.61
C THR A 490 13.01 -8.32 -1.18
N VAL A 491 14.14 -7.66 -0.97
CA VAL A 491 14.45 -6.32 -1.49
C VAL A 491 15.72 -6.38 -2.34
N ARG A 492 15.59 -6.37 -3.65
CA ARG A 492 16.74 -6.56 -4.55
C ARG A 492 17.63 -5.32 -4.67
N GLY A 493 17.05 -4.13 -4.60
CA GLY A 493 17.78 -2.86 -4.71
C GLY A 493 18.42 -2.36 -3.42
N GLY A 494 18.21 -3.06 -2.29
CA GLY A 494 18.77 -2.70 -0.98
C GLY A 494 17.80 -2.01 -0.02
N MET A 495 18.11 -2.07 1.28
CA MET A 495 17.35 -1.43 2.36
C MET A 495 18.09 -0.22 2.91
N ASP A 496 17.47 0.96 2.89
CA ASP A 496 17.93 2.17 3.58
C ASP A 496 17.02 2.46 4.78
N LEU A 497 17.52 2.14 5.97
CA LEU A 497 16.84 2.27 7.25
C LEU A 497 17.20 3.57 7.98
N GLY A 498 17.39 4.66 7.23
CA GLY A 498 17.69 5.99 7.75
C GLY A 498 16.49 6.67 8.44
N TRP A 499 15.68 5.92 9.18
CA TRP A 499 14.53 6.46 9.91
C TRP A 499 14.91 7.51 10.97
N LYS A 500 14.00 8.44 11.23
CA LYS A 500 14.13 9.42 12.30
C LYS A 500 13.83 8.80 13.66
N THR A 501 12.73 8.07 13.76
CA THR A 501 12.31 7.36 14.97
C THR A 501 11.60 6.06 14.60
N VAL A 502 11.85 5.01 15.39
CA VAL A 502 11.13 3.75 15.30
C VAL A 502 10.90 3.18 16.70
N SER A 503 9.66 2.86 17.05
CA SER A 503 9.27 2.39 18.38
C SER A 503 7.95 1.63 18.34
N PRO A 504 7.79 0.53 19.11
CA PRO A 504 8.74 0.02 20.12
C PRO A 504 9.73 -0.99 19.54
N SER A 505 9.39 -1.68 18.42
CA SER A 505 10.21 -2.76 17.87
C SER A 505 10.00 -2.94 16.37
N VAL A 506 10.91 -3.69 15.73
CA VAL A 506 10.83 -4.09 14.32
C VAL A 506 11.12 -5.58 14.17
N ASP A 507 10.55 -6.19 13.13
CA ASP A 507 10.77 -7.58 12.75
C ASP A 507 11.16 -7.71 11.28
N PHE A 508 12.39 -8.17 11.03
CA PHE A 508 12.95 -8.45 9.70
C PHE A 508 13.33 -9.94 9.56
N THR A 509 12.58 -10.82 10.22
CA THR A 509 12.84 -12.27 10.15
C THR A 509 12.80 -12.75 8.69
N ASP A 510 13.85 -13.53 8.30
CA ASP A 510 14.02 -14.10 6.96
C ASP A 510 13.98 -13.08 5.81
N ALA A 511 14.20 -11.80 6.10
CA ALA A 511 14.30 -10.80 5.04
C ALA A 511 15.63 -10.91 4.28
N THR A 512 15.60 -10.61 2.98
CA THR A 512 16.78 -10.67 2.11
C THR A 512 16.97 -9.37 1.36
N THR A 513 18.21 -8.85 1.33
CA THR A 513 18.55 -7.62 0.63
C THR A 513 20.01 -7.64 0.14
N THR A 514 20.33 -6.83 -0.87
CA THR A 514 21.73 -6.68 -1.34
C THR A 514 22.57 -5.84 -0.39
N PHE A 515 22.02 -4.75 0.14
CA PHE A 515 22.71 -3.96 1.14
C PHE A 515 21.80 -3.54 2.28
N LEU A 516 22.39 -3.32 3.44
CA LEU A 516 21.77 -2.75 4.61
C LEU A 516 22.43 -1.41 4.93
N ALA A 517 21.75 -0.30 4.62
CA ALA A 517 22.17 1.04 4.99
C ALA A 517 21.44 1.45 6.26
N ASP A 518 22.13 1.43 7.40
CA ASP A 518 21.54 1.72 8.70
C ASP A 518 22.56 2.36 9.65
N ASP A 519 22.05 3.05 10.65
CA ASP A 519 22.80 3.44 11.84
C ASP A 519 22.42 2.52 13.00
N PRO A 520 23.32 1.67 13.50
CA PRO A 520 23.06 0.78 14.63
C PRO A 520 22.52 1.47 15.88
N ALA A 521 22.78 2.76 16.04
CA ALA A 521 22.34 3.54 17.20
C ALA A 521 20.84 3.92 17.13
N THR A 522 20.28 4.04 15.93
CA THR A 522 18.87 4.48 15.73
C THR A 522 17.85 3.34 15.81
N TRP A 523 18.29 2.10 15.86
CA TRP A 523 17.43 0.94 16.01
C TRP A 523 16.70 0.95 17.36
N PRO A 524 15.48 0.42 17.44
CA PRO A 524 14.75 0.34 18.71
C PRO A 524 15.47 -0.55 19.73
N GLU A 525 15.05 -0.49 20.99
CA GLU A 525 15.67 -1.30 22.04
C GLU A 525 15.56 -2.80 21.79
N ARG A 526 14.46 -3.22 21.14
CA ARG A 526 14.19 -4.62 20.80
C ARG A 526 13.89 -4.75 19.32
N PHE A 527 14.41 -5.80 18.71
CA PHE A 527 14.14 -6.13 17.32
C PHE A 527 14.44 -7.59 17.02
N THR A 528 13.83 -8.12 15.97
CA THR A 528 14.05 -9.47 15.46
C THR A 528 14.65 -9.40 14.08
N ILE A 529 15.76 -10.12 13.87
CA ILE A 529 16.52 -10.20 12.62
C ILE A 529 16.98 -11.63 12.33
N ALA A 530 16.26 -12.63 12.86
CA ALA A 530 16.53 -14.03 12.57
C ALA A 530 16.48 -14.26 11.04
N GLY A 531 17.49 -14.91 10.46
CA GLY A 531 17.52 -15.17 9.04
C GLY A 531 17.70 -13.97 8.11
N LEU A 532 17.85 -12.74 8.64
CA LEU A 532 18.09 -11.55 7.82
C LEU A 532 19.42 -11.71 7.03
N ASN A 533 19.32 -11.64 5.71
CA ASN A 533 20.44 -11.82 4.79
C ASN A 533 20.73 -10.53 4.01
N TYR A 534 22.00 -10.12 3.96
CA TYR A 534 22.50 -8.96 3.24
C TYR A 534 23.96 -9.18 2.79
N GLU A 535 24.35 -8.59 1.66
CA GLU A 535 25.68 -8.79 1.09
C GLU A 535 26.70 -7.77 1.59
N ARG A 536 26.25 -6.53 1.93
CA ARG A 536 27.12 -5.47 2.43
C ARG A 536 26.39 -4.48 3.32
N PHE A 537 27.16 -3.73 4.10
CA PHE A 537 26.68 -2.55 4.81
C PHE A 537 26.91 -1.29 3.98
N GLU A 538 25.98 -0.35 4.05
CA GLU A 538 26.12 0.99 3.47
C GLU A 538 25.77 2.08 4.52
N LYS A 539 26.07 3.34 4.18
CA LYS A 539 25.61 4.47 4.99
C LYS A 539 24.18 4.82 4.63
N PRO A 540 23.30 5.07 5.60
CA PRO A 540 22.00 5.65 5.32
C PRO A 540 22.17 7.05 4.73
N GLN A 541 21.22 7.46 3.92
CA GLN A 541 21.24 8.77 3.28
C GLN A 541 21.25 9.89 4.34
N GLY A 542 22.21 10.81 4.22
CA GLY A 542 22.36 11.93 5.18
C GLY A 542 23.27 11.66 6.39
N ALA A 543 23.75 10.44 6.63
CA ALA A 543 24.64 10.11 7.74
C ALA A 543 26.11 10.48 7.46
N GLN A 544 26.48 11.75 7.69
CA GLN A 544 27.86 12.20 7.56
C GLN A 544 28.70 11.74 8.76
N GLY A 545 29.96 11.29 8.51
CA GLY A 545 30.91 10.93 9.57
C GLY A 545 30.77 9.52 10.17
N MET A 546 29.73 8.77 9.87
CA MET A 546 29.53 7.41 10.35
C MET A 546 30.55 6.43 9.76
N ARG A 547 31.08 5.51 10.60
CA ARG A 547 31.95 4.39 10.19
C ARG A 547 31.08 3.17 9.90
N ILE A 548 31.03 2.74 8.65
CA ILE A 548 30.24 1.57 8.22
C ILE A 548 30.74 0.29 8.90
N TRP A 549 32.06 0.13 8.93
CA TRP A 549 32.75 -1.09 9.43
C TRP A 549 33.14 -0.97 10.91
N ASP A 550 32.26 -0.40 11.73
CA ASP A 550 32.44 -0.34 13.18
C ASP A 550 31.94 -1.64 13.84
N GLN A 551 32.91 -2.54 14.12
CA GLN A 551 32.63 -3.82 14.75
C GLN A 551 32.02 -3.66 16.16
N ALA A 552 32.43 -2.65 16.92
CA ALA A 552 31.94 -2.47 18.29
C ALA A 552 30.47 -2.05 18.27
N ALA A 553 30.10 -1.10 17.40
CA ALA A 553 28.70 -0.69 17.19
C ALA A 553 27.85 -1.87 16.71
N ARG A 554 28.36 -2.70 15.79
CA ARG A 554 27.64 -3.90 15.30
C ARG A 554 27.46 -4.96 16.38
N CYS A 555 28.46 -5.21 17.21
CA CYS A 555 28.30 -6.14 18.34
C CYS A 555 27.28 -5.63 19.36
N ALA A 556 27.26 -4.34 19.66
CA ALA A 556 26.27 -3.72 20.55
C ALA A 556 24.85 -3.82 19.94
N TRP A 557 24.70 -3.56 18.64
CA TRP A 557 23.45 -3.76 17.91
C TRP A 557 22.97 -5.22 17.99
N LEU A 558 23.80 -6.19 17.62
CA LEU A 558 23.48 -7.62 17.67
C LEU A 558 23.08 -8.11 19.08
N SER A 559 23.61 -7.48 20.13
CA SER A 559 23.27 -7.86 21.51
C SER A 559 21.87 -7.40 21.98
N ARG A 560 21.20 -6.51 21.23
CA ARG A 560 19.86 -5.98 21.53
C ARG A 560 18.72 -6.78 20.90
N GLN A 561 19.01 -7.89 20.18
CA GLN A 561 17.99 -8.76 19.64
C GLN A 561 17.00 -9.20 20.75
N THR A 562 15.72 -9.28 20.43
CA THR A 562 14.66 -9.69 21.39
C THR A 562 14.94 -11.07 21.95
N GLU A 563 15.36 -12.01 21.10
CA GLU A 563 15.82 -13.34 21.46
C GLU A 563 17.21 -13.56 20.90
N PHE A 564 18.03 -14.35 21.62
CA PHE A 564 19.37 -14.66 21.13
C PHE A 564 19.29 -15.62 19.94
N GLU A 565 19.73 -15.16 18.78
CA GLU A 565 19.91 -15.94 17.59
C GLU A 565 21.39 -15.92 17.12
N SER A 566 21.90 -17.08 16.73
CA SER A 566 23.30 -17.19 16.27
C SER A 566 23.47 -16.72 14.82
N GLY A 567 22.44 -16.89 13.97
CA GLY A 567 22.47 -16.56 12.55
C GLY A 567 22.88 -15.13 12.22
N PRO A 568 22.26 -14.10 12.84
CA PRO A 568 22.62 -12.70 12.59
C PRO A 568 24.09 -12.36 12.89
N TYR A 569 24.70 -13.00 13.90
CA TYR A 569 26.14 -12.83 14.17
C TYR A 569 27.00 -13.46 13.08
N GLU A 570 26.63 -14.65 12.59
CA GLU A 570 27.34 -15.34 11.51
C GLU A 570 27.21 -14.56 10.20
N GLN A 571 26.03 -14.04 9.90
CA GLN A 571 25.80 -13.19 8.74
C GLN A 571 26.67 -11.92 8.78
N ALA A 572 26.66 -11.19 9.89
CA ALA A 572 27.50 -10.01 10.05
C ALA A 572 28.99 -10.34 9.95
N ALA A 573 29.44 -11.42 10.60
CA ALA A 573 30.84 -11.85 10.53
C ALA A 573 31.26 -12.25 9.10
N MET A 574 30.39 -12.93 8.36
CA MET A 574 30.61 -13.28 6.96
C MET A 574 30.79 -12.04 6.09
N VAL A 575 29.89 -11.06 6.22
CA VAL A 575 29.93 -9.79 5.47
C VAL A 575 31.19 -8.99 5.79
N PHE A 576 31.60 -8.88 7.06
CA PHE A 576 32.86 -8.24 7.43
C PHE A 576 34.06 -8.93 6.78
N ARG A 577 34.09 -10.28 6.77
CA ARG A 577 35.18 -11.05 6.17
C ARG A 577 35.25 -10.87 4.66
N GLN A 578 34.12 -10.94 3.95
CA GLN A 578 34.03 -10.74 2.50
C GLN A 578 34.59 -9.37 2.06
N HIS A 579 34.48 -8.36 2.91
CA HIS A 579 34.98 -7.02 2.66
C HIS A 579 36.38 -6.77 3.24
N GLY A 580 37.13 -7.83 3.64
CA GLY A 580 38.52 -7.75 4.07
C GLY A 580 38.74 -7.47 5.57
N TYR A 581 37.67 -7.34 6.36
CA TYR A 581 37.76 -7.06 7.82
C TYR A 581 37.78 -8.36 8.63
N VAL A 582 38.82 -9.16 8.41
CA VAL A 582 38.93 -10.51 9.02
C VAL A 582 38.98 -10.45 10.55
N THR A 583 39.79 -9.54 11.11
CA THR A 583 39.94 -9.39 12.57
C THR A 583 38.61 -8.96 13.25
N GLU A 584 37.88 -8.07 12.60
CA GLU A 584 36.57 -7.58 13.05
C GLU A 584 35.54 -8.71 13.00
N SER A 585 35.53 -9.52 11.95
CA SER A 585 34.71 -10.72 11.80
C SER A 585 34.91 -11.70 12.97
N GLU A 586 36.17 -11.99 13.33
CA GLU A 586 36.49 -12.85 14.48
C GLU A 586 35.96 -12.29 15.82
N ARG A 587 36.08 -10.97 15.99
CA ARG A 587 35.52 -10.30 17.19
C ARG A 587 34.01 -10.42 17.29
N ILE A 588 33.29 -10.35 16.16
CA ILE A 588 31.84 -10.56 16.10
C ILE A 588 31.49 -12.00 16.53
N LEU A 589 32.24 -13.02 16.04
CA LEU A 589 32.02 -14.42 16.41
C LEU A 589 32.35 -14.69 17.90
N ILE A 590 33.33 -13.98 18.45
CA ILE A 590 33.62 -14.02 19.90
C ILE A 590 32.47 -13.39 20.70
N ALA A 591 31.92 -12.25 20.22
CA ALA A 591 30.77 -11.60 20.84
C ALA A 591 29.53 -12.49 20.83
N ARG A 592 29.28 -13.22 19.73
CA ARG A 592 28.22 -14.23 19.65
C ARG A 592 28.29 -15.24 20.81
N ARG A 593 29.49 -15.84 21.01
CA ARG A 593 29.67 -16.84 22.08
C ARG A 593 29.51 -16.25 23.48
N LYS A 594 29.95 -14.99 23.67
CA LYS A 594 29.74 -14.30 24.95
C LYS A 594 28.28 -14.08 25.23
N HIS A 595 27.51 -13.62 24.23
CA HIS A 595 26.07 -13.38 24.35
C HIS A 595 25.32 -14.70 24.57
N ALA A 596 25.63 -15.77 23.83
CA ALA A 596 25.06 -17.10 24.04
C ALA A 596 25.22 -17.59 25.48
N ARG A 597 26.39 -17.33 26.09
CA ARG A 597 26.66 -17.67 27.48
C ARG A 597 25.82 -16.86 28.49
N GLN A 598 25.61 -15.60 28.21
CA GLN A 598 24.80 -14.73 29.07
C GLN A 598 23.34 -15.18 29.09
N VAL A 599 22.81 -15.58 27.92
CA VAL A 599 21.42 -16.03 27.78
C VAL A 599 21.22 -17.47 28.29
N SER A 600 22.19 -18.40 28.04
CA SER A 600 22.11 -19.80 28.48
C SER A 600 22.10 -19.97 30.02
N GLY A 601 22.29 -18.87 30.72
CA GLY A 601 22.08 -18.74 32.16
C GLY A 601 22.68 -19.84 33.00
N SER A 602 22.98 -19.57 34.16
CA SER A 602 23.42 -20.18 35.40
C SER A 602 23.13 -21.67 35.71
N SER A 603 22.60 -22.49 34.83
CA SER A 603 22.31 -23.93 35.10
C SER A 603 23.50 -24.86 34.83
N ALA A 604 24.61 -24.37 34.24
CA ALA A 604 25.80 -25.18 33.99
C ALA A 604 26.52 -25.47 35.28
N LYS A 605 26.81 -26.77 35.56
CA LYS A 605 27.58 -27.25 36.71
C LYS A 605 28.95 -26.59 36.77
N TRP A 606 29.47 -26.28 37.99
CA TRP A 606 30.74 -25.56 38.22
C TRP A 606 31.92 -26.00 37.32
N PRO A 607 32.16 -27.30 37.03
CA PRO A 607 33.29 -27.67 36.20
C PRO A 607 33.15 -27.19 34.73
N LEU A 608 31.94 -27.16 34.18
CA LEU A 608 31.70 -26.65 32.82
C LEU A 608 31.94 -25.14 32.73
N ARG A 609 31.65 -24.39 33.79
CA ARG A 609 32.00 -22.94 33.87
C ARG A 609 33.52 -22.72 33.92
N ALA A 610 34.24 -23.56 34.60
CA ALA A 610 35.72 -23.45 34.62
C ALA A 610 36.35 -23.74 33.28
N ILE A 611 35.90 -24.81 32.61
CA ILE A 611 36.35 -25.14 31.24
C ILE A 611 36.00 -23.99 30.25
N ASP A 612 34.84 -23.47 30.35
CA ASP A 612 34.38 -22.37 29.52
C ASP A 612 35.17 -21.06 29.80
N ALA A 613 35.51 -20.78 31.04
CA ALA A 613 36.36 -19.65 31.41
C ALA A 613 37.78 -19.78 30.82
N VAL A 614 38.34 -20.97 30.83
CA VAL A 614 39.58 -21.26 30.15
C VAL A 614 39.49 -21.07 28.62
N TYR A 615 38.38 -21.57 28.02
CA TYR A 615 38.13 -21.37 26.59
C TYR A 615 37.95 -19.90 26.23
N ALA A 616 37.38 -19.08 27.13
CA ALA A 616 37.23 -17.63 26.94
C ALA A 616 38.59 -16.89 26.94
N THR A 617 39.53 -17.31 27.82
CA THR A 617 40.89 -16.70 27.86
C THR A 617 41.64 -16.97 26.58
N ILE A 618 41.41 -18.10 25.94
CA ILE A 618 42.04 -18.53 24.68
C ILE A 618 41.35 -17.87 23.45
N GLY A 619 40.27 -17.08 23.69
CA GLY A 619 39.52 -16.44 22.60
C GLY A 619 38.69 -17.42 21.76
N TYR A 620 38.19 -18.52 22.38
CA TYR A 620 37.36 -19.56 21.76
C TYR A 620 37.95 -20.22 20.50
N GLY A 621 39.29 -20.25 20.39
CA GLY A 621 40.00 -20.85 19.24
C GLY A 621 40.14 -19.91 18.02
N TYR A 622 39.74 -18.67 18.12
CA TYR A 622 39.92 -17.68 17.05
C TYR A 622 41.24 -16.89 17.15
N ARG A 623 41.99 -17.03 18.24
CA ARG A 623 43.28 -16.33 18.46
C ARG A 623 44.40 -17.31 18.82
N PRO A 624 45.00 -18.01 17.84
CA PRO A 624 46.05 -19.00 18.10
C PRO A 624 47.29 -18.38 18.79
N THR A 625 47.53 -17.09 18.60
CA THR A 625 48.63 -16.37 19.27
C THR A 625 48.55 -16.38 20.80
N ARG A 626 47.34 -16.41 21.38
CA ARG A 626 47.19 -16.49 22.84
C ARG A 626 47.58 -17.85 23.39
N VAL A 627 47.34 -18.92 22.64
CA VAL A 627 47.72 -20.29 23.03
C VAL A 627 49.24 -20.41 23.02
N LEU A 628 49.94 -19.84 22.01
CA LEU A 628 51.38 -19.79 21.97
C LEU A 628 51.98 -19.06 23.19
N TRP A 629 51.33 -17.94 23.61
CA TRP A 629 51.76 -17.23 24.82
C TRP A 629 51.62 -18.08 26.07
N LEU A 630 50.52 -18.83 26.22
CA LEU A 630 50.32 -19.74 27.35
C LEU A 630 51.32 -20.90 27.34
N LEU A 631 51.61 -21.47 26.14
CA LEU A 631 52.64 -22.47 25.96
C LEU A 631 54.06 -21.91 26.33
N ALA A 632 54.35 -20.70 25.88
CA ALA A 632 55.62 -20.04 26.21
C ALA A 632 55.75 -19.78 27.72
N VAL A 633 54.69 -19.31 28.37
CA VAL A 633 54.65 -19.12 29.82
C VAL A 633 54.85 -20.46 30.53
N LEU A 634 54.15 -21.53 30.15
CA LEU A 634 54.32 -22.86 30.73
C LEU A 634 55.76 -23.36 30.53
N LEU A 635 56.33 -23.19 29.36
CA LEU A 635 57.71 -23.56 29.06
C LEU A 635 58.72 -22.79 29.94
N VAL A 636 58.51 -21.49 30.13
CA VAL A 636 59.36 -20.67 31.01
C VAL A 636 59.25 -21.12 32.46
N LEU A 637 58.03 -21.43 32.94
CA LEU A 637 57.83 -21.92 34.31
C LEU A 637 58.48 -23.27 34.55
N VAL A 638 58.37 -24.21 33.61
CA VAL A 638 59.03 -25.51 33.68
C VAL A 638 60.54 -25.34 33.62
N ALA A 639 61.05 -24.56 32.68
CA ALA A 639 62.51 -24.30 32.57
C ALA A 639 63.05 -23.63 33.84
N ALA A 640 62.37 -22.64 34.39
CA ALA A 640 62.75 -21.96 35.62
C ALA A 640 62.79 -22.93 36.80
N SER A 641 61.79 -23.81 36.94
CA SER A 641 61.80 -24.83 38.01
C SER A 641 62.96 -25.79 37.92
N LEU A 642 63.48 -26.02 36.70
CA LEU A 642 64.62 -26.91 36.42
C LEU A 642 65.97 -26.22 36.46
N ILE A 643 66.03 -24.89 36.30
CA ILE A 643 67.27 -24.10 36.43
C ILE A 643 67.63 -23.92 37.93
N LEU A 644 66.59 -23.82 38.80
CA LEU A 644 66.83 -23.68 40.25
C LEU A 644 67.54 -24.91 40.83
N PRO A 645 68.57 -24.72 41.71
CA PRO A 645 69.35 -25.84 42.32
C PRO A 645 68.38 -26.84 43.03
N ALA A 646 67.36 -26.40 43.65
CA ALA A 646 66.33 -27.25 44.29
C ALA A 646 65.62 -28.18 43.30
N GLY A 647 65.36 -27.73 42.05
CA GLY A 647 64.76 -28.56 41.02
C GLY A 647 65.78 -29.55 40.43
N GLN A 648 66.99 -29.08 40.18
CA GLN A 648 68.06 -29.95 39.66
C GLN A 648 68.40 -31.08 40.61
N SER A 649 68.39 -30.86 41.93
CA SER A 649 68.74 -31.86 42.92
C SER A 649 67.74 -33.03 42.98
N THR A 650 66.54 -32.90 42.39
CA THR A 650 65.55 -33.94 42.31
C THR A 650 65.65 -34.86 41.12
N LEU A 651 66.45 -34.51 40.11
CA LEU A 651 66.57 -35.29 38.86
C LEU A 651 67.71 -36.29 38.94
N ARG A 652 67.44 -37.47 38.36
CA ARG A 652 68.38 -38.59 38.27
C ARG A 652 68.37 -39.12 36.84
N ALA A 653 69.52 -39.64 36.41
CA ALA A 653 69.70 -40.46 35.22
C ALA A 653 70.39 -41.75 35.60
N SER A 654 70.12 -42.84 34.93
CA SER A 654 70.81 -44.10 35.05
C SER A 654 71.37 -44.53 33.74
N ASP A 655 72.67 -45.05 33.75
CA ASP A 655 73.22 -45.66 32.59
C ASP A 655 72.89 -47.15 32.48
N SER A 656 73.33 -47.81 31.40
CA SER A 656 73.18 -49.25 31.17
C SER A 656 73.92 -50.13 32.17
N SER A 657 74.91 -49.57 32.91
CA SER A 657 75.66 -50.26 33.96
C SER A 657 74.95 -50.17 35.31
N GLY A 658 73.94 -49.37 35.48
CA GLY A 658 73.22 -49.15 36.72
C GLY A 658 73.81 -48.03 37.58
N ASP A 659 74.78 -47.25 37.11
CA ASP A 659 75.24 -46.06 37.76
C ASP A 659 74.16 -44.93 37.72
N VAL A 660 74.04 -44.21 38.82
CA VAL A 660 73.04 -43.15 38.96
C VAL A 660 73.74 -41.79 38.99
N TYR A 661 73.32 -40.89 38.09
CA TYR A 661 73.89 -39.56 37.94
C TYR A 661 72.90 -38.48 38.42
N SER A 662 73.47 -37.47 39.06
CA SER A 662 72.73 -36.20 39.29
C SER A 662 73.12 -35.21 38.14
N THR A 663 72.43 -34.07 38.11
CA THR A 663 72.71 -33.00 37.15
C THR A 663 74.11 -32.42 37.34
N THR A 664 74.82 -32.70 38.43
CA THR A 664 76.17 -32.26 38.79
C THR A 664 77.24 -33.38 38.70
N GLY A 665 76.85 -34.60 38.32
CA GLY A 665 77.79 -35.72 38.12
C GLY A 665 77.30 -37.04 38.84
N LEU A 666 78.20 -38.02 38.90
CA LEU A 666 77.95 -39.33 39.49
C LEU A 666 77.56 -39.24 40.98
N MET A 667 76.42 -39.80 41.35
CA MET A 667 75.89 -39.80 42.73
C MET A 667 76.29 -41.06 43.52
N ARG A 668 76.21 -42.20 42.86
CA ARG A 668 76.41 -43.51 43.52
C ARG A 668 76.96 -44.49 42.48
N ALA A 669 78.12 -45.10 42.76
CA ALA A 669 78.54 -46.28 42.04
C ALA A 669 77.68 -47.46 42.48
N ALA A 670 77.18 -48.23 41.52
CA ALA A 670 76.49 -49.48 41.86
C ALA A 670 77.47 -50.38 42.59
N THR A 671 77.17 -50.82 43.77
CA THR A 671 77.95 -51.80 44.48
C THR A 671 77.73 -53.17 43.82
N ARG A 672 78.44 -53.44 42.72
CA ARG A 672 78.67 -54.79 42.23
C ARG A 672 79.91 -55.34 42.89
N PRO A 673 79.98 -56.60 43.33
CA PRO A 673 81.21 -57.20 43.76
C PRO A 673 82.18 -57.17 42.58
N ALA A 674 83.36 -56.50 42.81
CA ALA A 674 84.40 -56.38 41.83
C ALA A 674 84.87 -57.77 41.37
N VAL A 675 84.57 -58.14 40.17
CA VAL A 675 85.30 -59.18 39.44
C VAL A 675 86.51 -58.51 38.85
N PRO A 676 87.70 -58.86 39.25
CA PRO A 676 88.90 -58.25 38.69
C PRO A 676 89.03 -58.61 37.20
N VAL A 677 88.93 -57.64 36.32
CA VAL A 677 89.25 -57.78 34.92
C VAL A 677 90.77 -57.49 34.89
N PRO A 678 91.59 -58.43 34.47
CA PRO A 678 93.04 -58.21 34.41
C PRO A 678 93.36 -57.26 33.25
N GLY A 679 94.00 -56.09 33.57
CA GLY A 679 94.76 -55.36 32.61
C GLY A 679 94.19 -54.05 32.06
N THR A 680 93.43 -53.28 32.81
CA THR A 680 93.31 -51.88 32.51
C THR A 680 93.64 -51.05 33.75
N SER A 681 94.74 -50.35 33.70
CA SER A 681 95.01 -49.25 34.58
C SER A 681 94.06 -48.13 34.29
N GLY A 682 92.94 -48.23 34.94
CA GLY A 682 91.87 -47.25 34.78
C GLY A 682 92.21 -45.96 35.48
N SER A 683 92.24 -44.91 34.84
CA SER A 683 91.95 -43.58 35.35
C SER A 683 90.59 -43.60 35.93
N SER A 684 90.40 -43.22 37.23
CA SER A 684 89.10 -43.02 37.83
C SER A 684 88.25 -42.19 36.89
N PRO A 685 87.02 -42.61 36.60
CA PRO A 685 86.17 -41.80 35.79
C PRO A 685 86.07 -40.42 36.47
N ARG A 686 86.49 -39.39 35.78
CA ARG A 686 86.19 -38.03 36.23
C ARG A 686 84.70 -37.92 36.39
N ALA A 687 84.25 -37.46 37.51
CA ALA A 687 82.90 -37.17 37.81
C ALA A 687 82.44 -35.95 37.01
N ASP A 688 82.58 -36.02 35.70
CA ASP A 688 82.05 -35.03 34.81
C ASP A 688 80.54 -35.16 34.71
N SER A 689 79.89 -34.05 34.47
CA SER A 689 78.40 -33.91 34.52
C SER A 689 77.64 -34.83 33.54
N CYS A 690 78.32 -35.63 32.71
CA CYS A 690 77.68 -36.45 31.69
C CYS A 690 78.30 -37.85 31.56
N GLY A 691 79.18 -38.29 32.52
CA GLY A 691 79.68 -39.68 32.54
C GLY A 691 80.43 -40.11 31.29
N ASP A 692 81.34 -39.32 30.79
CA ASP A 692 82.16 -39.58 29.56
C ASP A 692 81.29 -40.00 28.32
N GLY A 693 80.06 -39.40 28.18
CA GLY A 693 79.14 -39.64 27.07
C GLY A 693 78.21 -40.83 27.23
N GLN A 694 78.20 -41.51 28.35
CA GLN A 694 77.27 -42.61 28.63
C GLN A 694 75.87 -42.16 29.01
N VAL A 695 75.77 -40.91 29.51
CA VAL A 695 74.49 -40.26 29.82
C VAL A 695 74.48 -38.90 29.12
N ARG A 696 73.35 -38.63 28.45
CA ARG A 696 73.15 -37.33 27.78
C ARG A 696 73.17 -36.20 28.83
N CYS A 697 73.98 -35.14 28.60
CA CYS A 697 73.99 -34.01 29.55
C CYS A 697 72.66 -33.39 29.76
N PHE A 698 72.33 -33.09 31.01
CA PHE A 698 71.12 -32.42 31.36
C PHE A 698 71.06 -30.98 30.88
N SER A 699 69.99 -30.65 30.18
CA SER A 699 69.74 -29.27 29.77
C SER A 699 68.34 -28.87 30.22
N PRO A 700 68.23 -27.92 31.17
CA PRO A 700 66.88 -27.51 31.70
C PRO A 700 65.94 -27.03 30.62
N VAL A 701 66.45 -26.33 29.61
CA VAL A 701 65.63 -25.78 28.52
C VAL A 701 65.17 -26.89 27.59
N LEU A 702 66.04 -27.81 27.18
CA LEU A 702 65.72 -28.92 26.29
C LEU A 702 64.75 -29.88 26.99
N TYR A 703 64.89 -30.10 28.29
CA TYR A 703 63.97 -30.91 29.10
C TYR A 703 62.60 -30.26 29.19
N ALA A 704 62.54 -28.93 29.40
CA ALA A 704 61.30 -28.19 29.42
C ALA A 704 60.57 -28.28 28.08
N ILE A 705 61.27 -28.16 26.94
CA ILE A 705 60.68 -28.30 25.60
C ILE A 705 60.14 -29.73 25.42
N ASP A 706 60.91 -30.75 25.77
CA ASP A 706 60.52 -32.17 25.71
C ASP A 706 59.31 -32.50 26.59
N THR A 707 59.13 -31.75 27.69
CA THR A 707 57.99 -31.89 28.60
C THR A 707 56.76 -31.19 28.12
N VAL A 708 56.87 -29.96 27.60
CA VAL A 708 55.72 -29.10 27.27
C VAL A 708 55.26 -29.28 25.85
N VAL A 709 56.18 -29.62 24.89
CA VAL A 709 55.85 -29.73 23.47
C VAL A 709 55.86 -31.20 23.05
N PRO A 710 54.66 -31.84 23.04
CA PRO A 710 54.58 -33.32 22.88
C PRO A 710 54.92 -33.83 21.46
N LEU A 711 55.10 -32.93 20.49
CA LEU A 711 55.44 -33.27 19.11
C LEU A 711 56.93 -33.34 18.86
N ILE A 712 57.76 -32.96 19.83
CA ILE A 712 59.21 -32.90 19.74
C ILE A 712 59.79 -33.86 20.78
N SER A 713 60.53 -34.88 20.37
CA SER A 713 61.33 -35.71 21.26
C SER A 713 62.79 -35.28 21.20
N LEU A 714 63.29 -34.79 22.33
CA LEU A 714 64.69 -34.36 22.48
C LEU A 714 65.48 -35.34 23.34
N ASP A 715 64.86 -36.52 23.68
CA ASP A 715 65.45 -37.59 24.46
C ASP A 715 65.95 -37.18 25.84
N GLN A 716 65.59 -35.99 26.32
CA GLN A 716 65.97 -35.57 27.67
C GLN A 716 65.15 -36.25 28.75
N ARG A 717 63.85 -36.38 28.48
CA ARG A 717 62.88 -36.98 29.41
C ARG A 717 62.99 -38.51 29.45
N SER A 718 63.48 -39.14 28.42
CA SER A 718 63.76 -40.58 28.37
C SER A 718 64.91 -40.99 29.25
N VAL A 719 65.91 -40.06 29.45
CA VAL A 719 67.11 -40.28 30.17
C VAL A 719 67.05 -39.74 31.62
N TRP A 720 66.50 -38.52 31.80
CA TRP A 720 66.38 -37.86 33.09
C TRP A 720 64.96 -38.01 33.69
N TYR A 721 64.90 -38.53 34.93
CA TYR A 721 63.66 -38.71 35.62
C TYR A 721 63.70 -38.09 37.03
N PRO A 722 62.52 -37.60 37.57
CA PRO A 722 62.46 -37.13 38.94
C PRO A 722 62.52 -38.30 39.91
N ASP A 723 63.40 -38.21 40.91
CA ASP A 723 63.57 -39.20 41.98
C ASP A 723 62.58 -38.93 43.11
N PRO A 724 61.60 -39.82 43.35
CA PRO A 724 60.61 -39.63 44.41
C PRO A 724 61.16 -39.59 45.84
N GLU A 725 62.35 -40.17 46.05
CA GLU A 725 62.98 -40.22 47.36
C GLU A 725 63.85 -38.97 47.66
N ALA A 726 64.11 -38.14 46.65
CA ALA A 726 64.83 -36.89 46.83
C ALA A 726 63.94 -35.83 47.50
N PRO A 727 64.48 -34.95 48.37
CA PRO A 727 63.74 -33.86 48.94
C PRO A 727 63.06 -33.00 47.85
N GLY A 728 61.72 -32.97 47.83
CA GLY A 728 60.94 -32.27 46.77
C GLY A 728 60.70 -33.08 45.48
N GLY A 729 61.23 -34.31 45.36
CA GLY A 729 61.12 -35.16 44.19
C GLY A 729 59.71 -35.55 43.81
N GLN A 730 58.89 -35.87 44.81
CA GLN A 730 57.45 -36.13 44.54
C GLN A 730 56.72 -34.93 44.00
N PHE A 731 56.99 -33.71 44.49
CA PHE A 731 56.43 -32.50 43.96
C PHE A 731 56.87 -32.28 42.52
N MET A 732 58.17 -32.47 42.22
CA MET A 732 58.69 -32.33 40.88
C MET A 732 58.05 -33.34 39.89
N LEU A 733 57.85 -34.56 40.32
CA LEU A 733 57.17 -35.60 39.53
C LEU A 733 55.75 -35.21 39.18
N TRP A 734 54.95 -34.77 40.15
CA TRP A 734 53.60 -34.29 39.91
C TRP A 734 53.57 -33.00 39.02
N TRP A 735 54.50 -32.05 39.26
CA TRP A 735 54.61 -30.82 38.49
C TRP A 735 54.90 -31.10 37.02
N LEU A 736 55.91 -31.92 36.72
CA LEU A 736 56.29 -32.26 35.35
C LEU A 736 55.16 -33.06 34.62
N ASN A 737 54.51 -33.98 35.31
CA ASN A 737 53.35 -34.69 34.73
C ASN A 737 52.18 -33.74 34.45
N LEU A 738 51.88 -32.81 35.36
CA LEU A 738 50.86 -31.77 35.13
C LEU A 738 51.24 -30.86 33.94
N ALA A 739 52.49 -30.44 33.87
CA ALA A 739 53.00 -29.63 32.78
C ALA A 739 52.92 -30.35 31.42
N THR A 740 53.16 -31.67 31.41
CA THR A 740 52.99 -32.51 30.23
C THR A 740 51.53 -32.54 29.76
N LEU A 741 50.58 -32.79 30.69
CA LEU A 741 49.17 -32.80 30.44
C LEU A 741 48.69 -31.45 29.88
N LEU A 742 49.11 -30.33 30.49
CA LEU A 742 48.79 -28.99 30.06
C LEU A 742 49.39 -28.70 28.66
N GLY A 743 50.64 -29.14 28.43
CA GLY A 743 51.30 -29.04 27.15
C GLY A 743 50.54 -29.77 26.02
N TRP A 744 50.08 -30.99 26.27
CA TRP A 744 49.22 -31.73 25.32
C TRP A 744 47.91 -31.03 25.03
N VAL A 745 47.21 -30.53 26.03
CA VAL A 745 45.96 -29.80 25.88
C VAL A 745 46.17 -28.52 25.06
N LEU A 746 47.15 -27.71 25.45
CA LEU A 746 47.42 -26.45 24.75
C LEU A 746 47.89 -26.68 23.31
N SER A 747 48.75 -27.66 23.06
CA SER A 747 49.22 -28.00 21.72
C SER A 747 48.08 -28.51 20.83
N SER A 748 47.17 -29.34 21.38
CA SER A 748 46.00 -29.82 20.66
C SER A 748 45.05 -28.66 20.31
N ILE A 749 44.80 -27.73 21.24
CA ILE A 749 43.99 -26.53 21.00
C ILE A 749 44.62 -25.65 19.92
N PHE A 750 45.98 -25.51 19.92
CA PHE A 750 46.71 -24.75 18.92
C PHE A 750 46.54 -25.34 17.51
N VAL A 751 46.72 -26.67 17.37
CA VAL A 751 46.55 -27.36 16.07
C VAL A 751 45.13 -27.28 15.59
N LEU A 752 44.15 -27.48 16.46
CA LEU A 752 42.74 -27.35 16.10
C LEU A 752 42.33 -25.91 15.71
N SER A 753 42.96 -24.91 16.35
CA SER A 753 42.78 -23.49 16.00
C SER A 753 43.35 -23.16 14.63
N LEU A 754 44.53 -23.69 14.29
CA LEU A 754 45.13 -23.57 12.95
C LEU A 754 44.34 -24.29 11.88
N ALA A 755 43.87 -25.50 12.14
CA ALA A 755 43.05 -26.26 11.21
C ALA A 755 41.68 -25.59 10.91
N ARG A 756 41.14 -24.83 11.86
CA ARG A 756 39.96 -23.99 11.62
C ARG A 756 40.24 -22.78 10.71
N LEU A 757 41.39 -22.13 10.88
CA LEU A 757 41.79 -21.00 10.04
C LEU A 757 42.05 -21.42 8.59
N SER A 758 42.51 -22.66 8.37
CA SER A 758 42.78 -23.20 7.02
C SER A 758 41.54 -23.76 6.30
N ARG A 759 40.42 -24.02 7.03
CA ARG A 759 39.18 -24.58 6.48
C ARG A 759 38.10 -23.52 6.20
N SER A 760 38.30 -22.25 6.49
CA SER A 760 37.38 -21.20 6.11
C SER A 760 37.74 -20.70 4.71
N PRO A 761 36.88 -20.94 3.67
CA PRO A 761 37.09 -20.38 2.34
C PRO A 761 37.05 -18.87 2.35
#